data_0929d86f21f381becaa813feea2dd410
#
_entry.id   0929d86f21f381becaa813feea2dd410
#
_cell.length_a   1.000
_cell.length_b   1.000
_cell.length_c   1.000
_cell.angle_alpha   90.00
_cell.angle_beta   90.00
_cell.angle_gamma   90.00
#
_symmetry.space_group_name_H-M   'P 1'
#
loop_
_entity.id
_entity.type
_entity.pdbx_description
1 polymer ?
#
loop_
_entity_poly.entity_id
_entity_poly.type
_entity_poly.pdbx_seq_one_letter_code
_entity_poly.pdbx_strand_id
1 'polypeptide(L)'
;MQNLQQIFKLHSEYKPTGDQPQAIEKLVKGFKEGNQFETLLGVTGSGKTFTMANVIAKLNKPTLVLAHNKTLAAQLYGEFKEFFPENAVEYFVSYYDYYQPEAYVPSTDTYIAKDASTNDEIDKMRLSATAALCERRDVIVVSSVSCIYGLGAPQEFFDMMISLRPGMEKDRDEVIRQLIDIQYTRNEMDFHRGTFRVKGDVLEIFPANATDRAVRVEFFGDEIERITEIDVLTGEIKNEESHVGIFPASHYVVPQEQIKKAADAILAEMKEQVDYFKGEDKLIEAQRIAERTNFDVEMMKETGFCSGIENYSRHLTGLAPGQPPYTLMDYFKDDFLLIIDESHKTVSQVGGMYAGDQSRKQTLVDYGFRLPSAKDNRPLSFDEFEGKLDQVMFVSATPGQYEADHELLRAEQIIRPTGLLDPKVEVRPVEGQIDDLISEVNKEVEKGHKILITTLTKRMAEDLTAYMKDVGIRVRYLHSDIDTLERAEIIRDMRLDVFDVLVGINLLREGLDIPEITLVAILDADKEGFLRSEVSLIQTIGRAARNSEGHVIMYADVMTDSMKKATQETERRRNIQEAYNKEHGITPTTIKKAVRDLITLSKAVAETEVKPKKDPESMSRKELMKLIAQVEKQMRAVAADLNFEQAAELRDKMLELKRNLQELEE
;
A
#
# COMPACT_ATOMS: atom_id res chain seq x y z
N MET A 1 29.77 -8.06 26.50
CA MET A 1 28.46 -7.83 25.84
C MET A 1 27.91 -6.55 26.42
N GLN A 2 27.93 -5.46 25.65
CA GLN A 2 27.29 -4.21 26.06
C GLN A 2 25.79 -4.49 26.18
N ASN A 3 25.19 -4.14 27.32
CA ASN A 3 23.73 -4.09 27.47
C ASN A 3 23.23 -3.04 26.45
N LEU A 4 22.87 -3.48 25.24
CA LEU A 4 22.13 -2.65 24.30
C LEU A 4 20.79 -2.30 24.98
N GLN A 5 20.63 -1.01 25.30
CA GLN A 5 19.39 -0.50 25.86
C GLN A 5 18.24 -0.92 24.92
N GLN A 6 17.22 -1.54 25.47
CA GLN A 6 16.04 -1.94 24.69
C GLN A 6 15.34 -0.66 24.20
N ILE A 7 15.36 -0.45 22.88
CA ILE A 7 14.80 0.76 22.26
C ILE A 7 13.32 0.55 21.87
N PHE A 8 12.92 -0.69 21.54
CA PHE A 8 11.52 -1.00 21.25
C PHE A 8 10.77 -1.39 22.51
N LYS A 9 9.67 -0.66 22.80
CA LYS A 9 8.80 -0.87 23.95
C LYS A 9 7.48 -1.43 23.49
N LEU A 10 7.29 -2.74 23.68
CA LEU A 10 6.05 -3.43 23.33
C LEU A 10 5.01 -3.19 24.41
N HIS A 11 3.88 -2.62 24.05
CA HIS A 11 2.70 -2.46 24.88
C HIS A 11 1.60 -3.43 24.42
N SER A 12 1.12 -4.28 25.31
CA SER A 12 0.01 -5.18 25.03
C SER A 12 -0.65 -5.66 26.32
N GLU A 13 -1.96 -5.72 26.31
CA GLU A 13 -2.75 -6.38 27.35
C GLU A 13 -2.65 -7.91 27.24
N TYR A 14 -2.23 -8.41 26.06
CA TYR A 14 -2.12 -9.83 25.79
C TYR A 14 -0.73 -10.37 26.12
N LYS A 15 -0.68 -11.63 26.54
CA LYS A 15 0.56 -12.39 26.69
C LYS A 15 0.62 -13.47 25.61
N PRO A 16 1.82 -13.83 25.14
CA PRO A 16 1.96 -14.93 24.19
C PRO A 16 1.34 -16.24 24.73
N THR A 17 0.48 -16.86 23.94
CA THR A 17 -0.25 -18.08 24.28
C THR A 17 -0.15 -19.12 23.15
N GLY A 18 -0.53 -20.37 23.42
CA GLY A 18 -0.47 -21.43 22.44
C GLY A 18 0.95 -21.70 21.94
N ASP A 19 1.13 -21.66 20.62
CA ASP A 19 2.43 -21.85 19.96
C ASP A 19 3.29 -20.58 19.95
N GLN A 20 2.72 -19.42 20.27
CA GLN A 20 3.42 -18.13 20.17
C GLN A 20 4.73 -18.08 20.98
N PRO A 21 4.78 -18.50 22.28
CA PRO A 21 6.02 -18.47 23.05
C PRO A 21 7.15 -19.23 22.38
N GLN A 22 6.88 -20.45 21.90
CA GLN A 22 7.86 -21.30 21.25
C GLN A 22 8.29 -20.74 19.88
N ALA A 23 7.34 -20.24 19.09
CA ALA A 23 7.63 -19.62 17.79
C ALA A 23 8.52 -18.38 17.95
N ILE A 24 8.19 -17.49 18.90
CA ILE A 24 8.98 -16.29 19.20
C ILE A 24 10.40 -16.69 19.65
N GLU A 25 10.51 -17.65 20.56
CA GLU A 25 11.82 -18.08 21.06
C GLU A 25 12.69 -18.69 19.96
N LYS A 26 12.13 -19.56 19.12
CA LYS A 26 12.82 -20.19 17.99
C LYS A 26 13.33 -19.15 17.00
N LEU A 27 12.45 -18.24 16.54
CA LEU A 27 12.78 -17.21 15.56
C LEU A 27 13.85 -16.24 16.11
N VAL A 28 13.67 -15.75 17.34
CA VAL A 28 14.65 -14.83 17.94
C VAL A 28 16.00 -15.50 18.14
N LYS A 29 16.02 -16.77 18.51
CA LYS A 29 17.26 -17.54 18.69
C LYS A 29 17.96 -17.73 17.34
N GLY A 30 17.27 -18.17 16.30
CA GLY A 30 17.85 -18.40 14.99
C GLY A 30 18.43 -17.13 14.38
N PHE A 31 17.72 -16.00 14.44
CA PHE A 31 18.24 -14.71 13.98
C PHE A 31 19.48 -14.26 14.77
N LYS A 32 19.50 -14.48 16.09
CA LYS A 32 20.69 -14.18 16.93
C LYS A 32 21.87 -15.10 16.65
N GLU A 33 21.62 -16.32 16.19
CA GLU A 33 22.64 -17.28 15.74
C GLU A 33 23.16 -17.01 14.32
N GLY A 34 22.53 -16.04 13.61
CA GLY A 34 22.97 -15.58 12.28
C GLY A 34 22.17 -16.16 11.11
N ASN A 35 21.01 -16.76 11.36
CA ASN A 35 20.13 -17.17 10.27
C ASN A 35 19.73 -15.94 9.42
N GLN A 36 19.80 -16.08 8.10
CA GLN A 36 19.37 -15.05 7.17
C GLN A 36 17.88 -15.12 6.89
N PHE A 37 17.35 -16.32 6.71
CA PHE A 37 15.96 -16.53 6.32
C PHE A 37 15.25 -17.47 7.31
N GLU A 38 14.12 -17.01 7.84
CA GLU A 38 13.28 -17.81 8.71
C GLU A 38 11.81 -17.66 8.34
N THR A 39 11.02 -18.71 8.53
CA THR A 39 9.59 -18.71 8.21
C THR A 39 8.74 -18.89 9.46
N LEU A 40 7.77 -17.99 9.64
CA LEU A 40 6.63 -18.16 10.53
C LEU A 40 5.44 -18.70 9.72
N LEU A 41 5.18 -19.99 9.82
CA LEU A 41 3.95 -20.59 9.32
C LEU A 41 2.85 -20.33 10.35
N GLY A 42 2.03 -19.30 10.12
CA GLY A 42 0.98 -18.92 11.06
C GLY A 42 -0.41 -18.98 10.41
N VAL A 43 -1.29 -19.82 10.96
CA VAL A 43 -2.66 -19.92 10.46
C VAL A 43 -3.44 -18.63 10.69
N THR A 44 -4.51 -18.43 9.95
CA THR A 44 -5.39 -17.27 10.13
C THR A 44 -5.99 -17.28 11.55
N GLY A 45 -5.89 -16.14 12.24
CA GLY A 45 -6.40 -16.00 13.62
C GLY A 45 -5.50 -16.51 14.72
N SER A 46 -4.27 -16.95 14.40
CA SER A 46 -3.29 -17.37 15.42
C SER A 46 -2.55 -16.22 16.12
N GLY A 47 -2.75 -14.95 15.67
CA GLY A 47 -2.09 -13.79 16.23
C GLY A 47 -0.68 -13.55 15.67
N LYS A 48 -0.48 -13.75 14.36
CA LYS A 48 0.80 -13.53 13.67
C LYS A 48 1.40 -12.15 13.94
N THR A 49 0.60 -11.08 13.85
CA THR A 49 1.07 -9.70 14.06
C THR A 49 1.65 -9.53 15.47
N PHE A 50 1.03 -10.11 16.47
CA PHE A 50 1.54 -10.07 17.84
C PHE A 50 2.87 -10.83 17.99
N THR A 51 3.02 -11.96 17.29
CA THR A 51 4.30 -12.69 17.23
C THR A 51 5.37 -11.85 16.53
N MET A 52 5.07 -11.21 15.39
CA MET A 52 5.97 -10.28 14.72
C MET A 52 6.43 -9.15 15.66
N ALA A 53 5.49 -8.52 16.38
CA ALA A 53 5.80 -7.46 17.33
C ALA A 53 6.74 -7.94 18.46
N ASN A 54 6.54 -9.13 18.98
CA ASN A 54 7.42 -9.72 19.98
C ASN A 54 8.83 -10.02 19.44
N VAL A 55 8.93 -10.49 18.19
CA VAL A 55 10.22 -10.72 17.52
C VAL A 55 10.97 -9.40 17.33
N ILE A 56 10.29 -8.35 16.82
CA ILE A 56 10.85 -7.01 16.66
C ILE A 56 11.41 -6.50 18.01
N ALA A 57 10.60 -6.54 19.05
CA ALA A 57 11.00 -6.06 20.37
C ALA A 57 12.22 -6.82 20.92
N LYS A 58 12.30 -8.14 20.72
CA LYS A 58 13.40 -8.98 21.24
C LYS A 58 14.69 -8.91 20.40
N LEU A 59 14.58 -8.68 19.10
CA LEU A 59 15.73 -8.46 18.20
C LEU A 59 16.26 -7.03 18.32
N ASN A 60 15.41 -6.10 18.64
CA ASN A 60 15.77 -4.69 18.90
C ASN A 60 16.43 -4.00 17.69
N LYS A 61 15.95 -4.30 16.48
CA LYS A 61 16.46 -3.81 15.19
C LYS A 61 15.41 -2.95 14.46
N PRO A 62 15.82 -1.92 13.70
CA PRO A 62 14.92 -1.27 12.75
C PRO A 62 14.27 -2.32 11.86
N THR A 63 12.99 -2.15 11.56
CA THR A 63 12.23 -3.19 10.85
C THR A 63 11.47 -2.62 9.67
N LEU A 64 11.58 -3.26 8.52
CA LEU A 64 10.71 -3.06 7.36
C LEU A 64 9.70 -4.20 7.29
N VAL A 65 8.42 -3.86 7.30
CA VAL A 65 7.32 -4.82 7.12
C VAL A 65 6.74 -4.63 5.74
N LEU A 66 6.88 -5.63 4.89
CA LEU A 66 6.42 -5.60 3.50
C LEU A 66 5.11 -6.36 3.35
N ALA A 67 4.07 -5.65 2.93
CA ALA A 67 2.74 -6.18 2.63
C ALA A 67 2.44 -6.08 1.12
N HIS A 68 1.68 -7.03 0.58
CA HIS A 68 1.43 -7.08 -0.86
C HIS A 68 0.41 -6.06 -1.39
N ASN A 69 -0.33 -5.35 -0.51
CA ASN A 69 -1.22 -4.26 -0.89
C ASN A 69 -1.36 -3.18 0.19
N LYS A 70 -1.95 -2.03 -0.21
CA LYS A 70 -2.15 -0.87 0.68
C LYS A 70 -3.07 -1.17 1.87
N THR A 71 -4.12 -1.96 1.67
CA THR A 71 -5.12 -2.28 2.72
C THR A 71 -4.50 -3.10 3.85
N LEU A 72 -3.74 -4.15 3.50
CA LEU A 72 -3.02 -4.95 4.48
C LEU A 72 -1.94 -4.12 5.18
N ALA A 73 -1.19 -3.30 4.42
CA ALA A 73 -0.21 -2.40 5.00
C ALA A 73 -0.85 -1.43 6.01
N ALA A 74 -2.01 -0.85 5.70
CA ALA A 74 -2.73 0.04 6.61
C ALA A 74 -3.20 -0.68 7.88
N GLN A 75 -3.69 -1.92 7.75
CA GLN A 75 -4.06 -2.74 8.90
C GLN A 75 -2.85 -3.01 9.80
N LEU A 76 -1.74 -3.50 9.24
CA LEU A 76 -0.52 -3.77 9.99
C LEU A 76 0.05 -2.52 10.65
N TYR A 77 0.03 -1.38 9.94
CA TYR A 77 0.44 -0.09 10.49
C TYR A 77 -0.37 0.28 11.74
N GLY A 78 -1.71 0.14 11.69
CA GLY A 78 -2.58 0.38 12.84
C GLY A 78 -2.25 -0.55 14.01
N GLU A 79 -2.13 -1.85 13.76
CA GLU A 79 -1.79 -2.84 14.78
C GLU A 79 -0.41 -2.58 15.41
N PHE A 80 0.62 -2.26 14.62
CA PHE A 80 1.95 -1.93 15.14
C PHE A 80 1.97 -0.61 15.93
N LYS A 81 1.19 0.40 15.54
CA LYS A 81 1.04 1.63 16.32
C LYS A 81 0.46 1.38 17.72
N GLU A 82 -0.49 0.46 17.82
CA GLU A 82 -1.04 0.06 19.12
C GLU A 82 0.01 -0.69 19.96
N PHE A 83 0.81 -1.54 19.34
CA PHE A 83 1.87 -2.30 20.03
C PHE A 83 3.09 -1.43 20.40
N PHE A 84 3.40 -0.39 19.66
CA PHE A 84 4.58 0.46 19.83
C PHE A 84 4.25 1.94 19.85
N PRO A 85 3.43 2.42 20.80
CA PRO A 85 2.98 3.82 20.84
C PRO A 85 4.09 4.82 21.10
N GLU A 86 5.23 4.41 21.71
CA GLU A 86 6.38 5.26 22.00
C GLU A 86 7.47 5.22 20.91
N ASN A 87 7.36 4.30 19.95
CA ASN A 87 8.34 4.13 18.90
C ASN A 87 7.85 4.74 17.56
N ALA A 88 8.76 4.95 16.63
CA ALA A 88 8.40 5.44 15.31
C ALA A 88 7.81 4.30 14.47
N VAL A 89 6.51 4.25 14.35
CA VAL A 89 5.80 3.38 13.42
C VAL A 89 5.34 4.21 12.25
N GLU A 90 5.87 3.92 11.07
CA GLU A 90 5.74 4.72 9.86
C GLU A 90 5.03 3.95 8.74
N TYR A 91 4.42 4.67 7.79
CA TYR A 91 3.66 4.11 6.69
C TYR A 91 4.22 4.54 5.35
N PHE A 92 4.57 3.59 4.49
CA PHE A 92 5.22 3.88 3.21
C PHE A 92 4.58 3.09 2.06
N VAL A 93 3.58 3.67 1.42
CA VAL A 93 2.90 3.06 0.26
C VAL A 93 2.91 4.04 -0.93
N SER A 94 2.39 3.63 -2.07
CA SER A 94 2.24 4.53 -3.20
C SER A 94 1.32 5.71 -2.81
N TYR A 95 1.80 6.94 -3.02
CA TYR A 95 1.07 8.18 -2.73
C TYR A 95 0.10 8.61 -3.84
N TYR A 96 -0.02 7.80 -4.88
CA TYR A 96 -0.99 8.06 -5.93
C TYR A 96 -2.37 7.52 -5.54
N ASP A 97 -3.38 8.39 -5.60
CA ASP A 97 -4.79 8.03 -5.52
C ASP A 97 -5.26 7.40 -6.82
N TYR A 98 -4.84 8.03 -7.90
CA TYR A 98 -4.99 7.54 -9.25
C TYR A 98 -3.63 7.59 -9.94
N TYR A 99 -3.29 6.56 -10.67
CA TYR A 99 -2.05 6.49 -11.44
C TYR A 99 -2.26 5.80 -12.78
N GLN A 100 -2.19 6.59 -13.85
CA GLN A 100 -2.05 6.09 -15.20
C GLN A 100 -0.61 6.33 -15.64
N PRO A 101 0.20 5.29 -15.80
CA PRO A 101 1.56 5.45 -16.27
C PRO A 101 1.59 5.96 -17.70
N GLU A 102 2.58 6.80 -18.01
CA GLU A 102 2.89 7.16 -19.39
C GLU A 102 3.14 5.91 -20.22
N ALA A 103 2.49 5.81 -21.37
CA ALA A 103 2.63 4.66 -22.25
C ALA A 103 2.44 5.08 -23.72
N TYR A 104 2.95 4.28 -24.63
CA TYR A 104 2.69 4.41 -26.06
C TYR A 104 2.28 3.06 -26.64
N VAL A 105 1.23 3.08 -27.47
CA VAL A 105 0.70 1.89 -28.16
C VAL A 105 0.99 2.02 -29.65
N PRO A 106 2.07 1.39 -30.15
CA PRO A 106 2.49 1.56 -31.56
C PRO A 106 1.45 1.13 -32.59
N SER A 107 0.66 0.11 -32.26
CA SER A 107 -0.36 -0.44 -33.19
C SER A 107 -1.50 0.54 -33.50
N THR A 108 -1.77 1.48 -32.62
CA THR A 108 -2.84 2.49 -32.76
C THR A 108 -2.31 3.92 -32.82
N ASP A 109 -0.97 4.09 -32.79
CA ASP A 109 -0.30 5.41 -32.69
C ASP A 109 -0.87 6.25 -31.55
N THR A 110 -1.13 5.62 -30.40
CA THR A 110 -1.78 6.28 -29.27
C THR A 110 -0.78 6.54 -28.16
N TYR A 111 -0.52 7.80 -27.88
CA TYR A 111 0.24 8.22 -26.72
C TYR A 111 -0.69 8.44 -25.53
N ILE A 112 -0.39 7.81 -24.44
CA ILE A 112 -1.10 7.94 -23.16
C ILE A 112 -0.20 8.79 -22.26
N ALA A 113 -0.60 10.00 -21.98
CA ALA A 113 0.10 10.86 -21.04
C ALA A 113 0.03 10.30 -19.62
N LYS A 114 1.08 10.56 -18.83
CA LYS A 114 1.01 10.28 -17.40
C LYS A 114 -0.11 11.10 -16.78
N ASP A 115 -1.05 10.44 -16.14
CA ASP A 115 -2.10 11.07 -15.35
C ASP A 115 -2.06 10.53 -13.94
N ALA A 116 -1.98 11.40 -12.95
CA ALA A 116 -1.85 10.98 -11.56
C ALA A 116 -2.41 12.05 -10.63
N SER A 117 -3.20 11.61 -9.65
CA SER A 117 -3.53 12.42 -8.49
C SER A 117 -2.75 11.91 -7.27
N THR A 118 -2.21 12.83 -6.50
CA THR A 118 -1.40 12.52 -5.32
C THR A 118 -2.21 12.74 -4.06
N ASN A 119 -1.96 11.90 -3.06
CA ASN A 119 -2.52 12.02 -1.74
C ASN A 119 -1.49 12.69 -0.80
N ASP A 120 -1.82 13.88 -0.37
CA ASP A 120 -0.94 14.68 0.49
C ASP A 120 -0.67 14.02 1.84
N GLU A 121 -1.64 13.31 2.41
CA GLU A 121 -1.45 12.60 3.69
C GLU A 121 -0.48 11.43 3.54
N ILE A 122 -0.59 10.66 2.45
CA ILE A 122 0.35 9.56 2.19
C ILE A 122 1.74 10.10 1.84
N ASP A 123 1.84 11.18 1.09
CA ASP A 123 3.12 11.83 0.79
C ASP A 123 3.82 12.31 2.07
N LYS A 124 3.09 12.97 2.97
CA LYS A 124 3.55 13.34 4.32
C LYS A 124 4.08 12.12 5.10
N MET A 125 3.32 11.01 5.12
CA MET A 125 3.74 9.79 5.82
C MET A 125 5.02 9.19 5.22
N ARG A 126 5.21 9.27 3.91
CA ARG A 126 6.43 8.81 3.24
C ARG A 126 7.65 9.66 3.63
N LEU A 127 7.50 10.98 3.68
CA LEU A 127 8.54 11.90 4.14
C LEU A 127 8.84 11.67 5.64
N SER A 128 7.82 11.42 6.45
CA SER A 128 7.99 11.04 7.86
C SER A 128 8.82 9.76 8.02
N ALA A 129 8.53 8.73 7.22
CA ALA A 129 9.26 7.46 7.28
C ALA A 129 10.75 7.63 6.96
N THR A 130 11.09 8.37 5.90
CA THR A 130 12.49 8.62 5.53
C THR A 130 13.21 9.50 6.54
N ALA A 131 12.56 10.53 7.07
CA ALA A 131 13.11 11.38 8.14
C ALA A 131 13.36 10.56 9.41
N ALA A 132 12.41 9.74 9.85
CA ALA A 132 12.54 8.87 11.01
C ALA A 132 13.72 7.88 10.86
N LEU A 133 13.92 7.29 9.69
CA LEU A 133 15.04 6.39 9.42
C LEU A 133 16.40 7.11 9.47
N CYS A 134 16.44 8.39 9.13
CA CYS A 134 17.66 9.22 9.25
C CYS A 134 18.01 9.52 10.71
N GLU A 135 17.00 9.80 11.54
CA GLU A 135 17.18 10.32 12.92
C GLU A 135 17.17 9.22 13.99
N ARG A 136 16.41 8.15 13.81
CA ARG A 136 16.10 7.17 14.85
C ARG A 136 16.52 5.75 14.45
N ARG A 137 16.68 4.89 15.44
CA ARG A 137 16.94 3.46 15.29
C ARG A 137 15.72 2.59 15.69
N ASP A 138 14.78 3.15 16.41
CA ASP A 138 13.57 2.48 16.89
C ASP A 138 12.40 2.67 15.90
N VAL A 139 12.65 2.36 14.63
CA VAL A 139 11.73 2.60 13.52
C VAL A 139 11.16 1.31 12.98
N ILE A 140 9.85 1.25 12.81
CA ILE A 140 9.13 0.20 12.09
C ILE A 140 8.45 0.87 10.89
N VAL A 141 8.84 0.53 9.68
CA VAL A 141 8.16 1.02 8.48
C VAL A 141 7.30 -0.08 7.90
N VAL A 142 6.00 0.16 7.80
CA VAL A 142 5.07 -0.74 7.10
C VAL A 142 4.87 -0.24 5.68
N SER A 143 5.25 -1.07 4.71
CA SER A 143 5.26 -0.70 3.30
C SER A 143 4.53 -1.68 2.42
N SER A 144 4.08 -1.21 1.26
CA SER A 144 3.76 -2.06 0.11
C SER A 144 5.01 -2.26 -0.76
N VAL A 145 4.86 -2.88 -1.93
CA VAL A 145 5.95 -3.00 -2.93
C VAL A 145 6.56 -1.65 -3.35
N SER A 146 6.00 -0.53 -2.91
CA SER A 146 6.60 0.80 -3.12
C SER A 146 8.01 0.93 -2.55
N CYS A 147 8.40 0.11 -1.60
CA CYS A 147 9.75 0.11 -1.01
C CYS A 147 10.86 -0.29 -1.98
N ILE A 148 10.55 -0.95 -3.10
CA ILE A 148 11.54 -1.33 -4.13
C ILE A 148 11.61 -0.35 -5.30
N TYR A 149 10.80 0.71 -5.28
CA TYR A 149 10.84 1.76 -6.31
C TYR A 149 11.84 2.85 -5.98
N GLY A 150 12.34 3.51 -7.03
CA GLY A 150 13.34 4.56 -6.93
C GLY A 150 12.92 5.73 -6.02
N LEU A 151 13.85 6.15 -5.20
CA LEU A 151 13.81 7.36 -4.36
C LEU A 151 15.08 8.19 -4.60
N GLY A 152 15.14 9.40 -4.02
CA GLY A 152 16.37 10.15 -3.92
C GLY A 152 17.43 9.44 -3.07
N ALA A 153 18.69 9.83 -3.24
CA ALA A 153 19.81 9.26 -2.49
C ALA A 153 19.66 9.57 -0.98
N PRO A 154 19.76 8.56 -0.09
CA PRO A 154 19.61 8.78 1.36
C PRO A 154 20.59 9.80 1.92
N GLN A 155 21.85 9.77 1.43
CA GLN A 155 22.88 10.68 1.89
C GLN A 155 22.55 12.13 1.52
N GLU A 156 22.08 12.38 0.30
CA GLU A 156 21.68 13.72 -0.16
C GLU A 156 20.49 14.25 0.65
N PHE A 157 19.49 13.39 0.89
CA PHE A 157 18.33 13.74 1.71
C PHE A 157 18.74 14.12 3.13
N PHE A 158 19.69 13.42 3.72
CA PHE A 158 20.22 13.73 5.04
C PHE A 158 21.12 14.99 5.05
N ASP A 159 22.03 15.12 4.08
CA ASP A 159 22.99 16.24 4.00
C ASP A 159 22.30 17.57 3.73
N MET A 160 21.13 17.57 3.09
CA MET A 160 20.32 18.76 2.86
C MET A 160 19.42 19.12 4.06
N MET A 161 19.39 18.34 5.12
CA MET A 161 18.67 18.68 6.34
C MET A 161 19.23 19.96 6.97
N ILE A 162 18.36 20.92 7.27
CA ILE A 162 18.72 22.15 7.97
C ILE A 162 18.70 21.87 9.48
N SER A 163 19.86 21.87 10.11
CA SER A 163 20.00 21.71 11.56
C SER A 163 20.04 23.08 12.24
N LEU A 164 19.14 23.30 13.19
CA LEU A 164 19.01 24.56 13.93
C LEU A 164 19.06 24.29 15.44
N ARG A 165 19.78 25.16 16.18
CA ARG A 165 19.92 25.08 17.63
C ARG A 165 19.91 26.48 18.24
N PRO A 166 19.32 26.69 19.43
CA PRO A 166 19.49 27.94 20.18
C PRO A 166 20.97 28.24 20.43
N GLY A 167 21.37 29.51 20.34
CA GLY A 167 22.75 29.96 20.48
C GLY A 167 23.62 29.75 19.23
N MET A 168 23.02 29.29 18.09
CA MET A 168 23.75 29.14 16.84
C MET A 168 23.84 30.49 16.12
N GLU A 169 25.07 30.90 15.74
CA GLU A 169 25.28 32.04 14.83
C GLU A 169 24.90 31.62 13.40
N LYS A 170 23.75 32.09 12.95
CA LYS A 170 23.22 31.81 11.61
C LYS A 170 22.22 32.90 11.21
N ASP A 171 22.52 33.59 10.13
CA ASP A 171 21.64 34.63 9.58
C ASP A 171 20.27 34.05 9.14
N ARG A 172 19.19 34.73 9.50
CA ARG A 172 17.84 34.38 9.11
C ARG A 172 17.70 34.22 7.60
N ASP A 173 18.28 35.12 6.81
CA ASP A 173 18.18 35.09 5.35
C ASP A 173 18.98 33.94 4.73
N GLU A 174 20.00 33.44 5.44
CA GLU A 174 20.69 32.20 5.06
C GLU A 174 19.77 31.00 5.27
N VAL A 175 19.07 30.91 6.42
CA VAL A 175 18.10 29.85 6.67
C VAL A 175 16.96 29.87 5.64
N ILE A 176 16.47 31.05 5.27
CA ILE A 176 15.45 31.21 4.23
C ILE A 176 15.94 30.68 2.88
N ARG A 177 17.18 30.97 2.48
CA ARG A 177 17.76 30.43 1.24
C ARG A 177 17.84 28.91 1.29
N GLN A 178 18.31 28.35 2.40
CA GLN A 178 18.37 26.89 2.59
C GLN A 178 16.97 26.25 2.52
N LEU A 179 15.92 26.89 3.08
CA LEU A 179 14.55 26.39 2.96
C LEU A 179 14.06 26.36 1.51
N ILE A 180 14.39 27.37 0.70
CA ILE A 180 14.07 27.40 -0.73
C ILE A 180 14.84 26.27 -1.44
N ASP A 181 16.11 26.07 -1.14
CA ASP A 181 16.95 25.02 -1.74
C ASP A 181 16.38 23.62 -1.46
N ILE A 182 15.75 23.39 -0.30
CA ILE A 182 15.08 22.15 0.06
C ILE A 182 13.58 22.11 -0.32
N GLN A 183 13.16 23.00 -1.23
CA GLN A 183 11.83 23.08 -1.85
C GLN A 183 10.69 23.51 -0.91
N TYR A 184 10.98 24.25 0.15
CA TYR A 184 9.95 24.97 0.90
C TYR A 184 9.56 26.26 0.17
N THR A 185 8.28 26.58 0.21
CA THR A 185 7.76 27.81 -0.38
C THR A 185 7.37 28.82 0.68
N ARG A 186 7.67 30.12 0.41
CA ARG A 186 7.23 31.18 1.30
C ARG A 186 5.74 31.47 1.07
N ASN A 187 4.94 31.34 2.13
CA ASN A 187 3.53 31.66 2.08
C ASN A 187 3.07 32.30 3.42
N GLU A 188 2.69 33.57 3.36
CA GLU A 188 2.27 34.32 4.53
C GLU A 188 0.78 34.11 4.85
N MET A 189 -0.04 33.71 3.87
CA MET A 189 -1.49 33.65 3.99
C MET A 189 -2.00 32.22 4.21
N ASP A 190 -1.47 31.27 3.46
CA ASP A 190 -1.85 29.88 3.53
C ASP A 190 -0.67 29.05 4.08
N PHE A 191 -0.68 28.84 5.40
CA PHE A 191 0.39 28.17 6.10
C PHE A 191 0.09 26.68 6.22
N HIS A 192 0.66 25.91 5.29
CA HIS A 192 0.51 24.47 5.20
C HIS A 192 1.88 23.78 5.16
N ARG A 193 1.91 22.44 5.21
CA ARG A 193 3.15 21.67 5.20
C ARG A 193 4.04 22.03 3.99
N GLY A 194 5.34 22.07 4.20
CA GLY A 194 6.30 22.47 3.16
C GLY A 194 6.32 23.97 2.87
N THR A 195 5.72 24.79 3.74
CA THR A 195 5.79 26.25 3.64
C THR A 195 6.48 26.88 4.85
N PHE A 196 6.93 28.10 4.67
CA PHE A 196 7.42 28.93 5.77
C PHE A 196 6.89 30.37 5.63
N ARG A 197 6.84 31.09 6.76
CA ARG A 197 6.47 32.49 6.80
C ARG A 197 7.41 33.28 7.70
N VAL A 198 7.57 34.58 7.42
CA VAL A 198 8.53 35.45 8.09
C VAL A 198 7.81 36.66 8.66
N LYS A 199 7.94 36.91 9.95
CA LYS A 199 7.38 38.08 10.62
C LYS A 199 8.46 38.75 11.46
N GLY A 200 9.12 39.80 10.95
CA GLY A 200 10.25 40.43 11.60
C GLY A 200 11.41 39.47 11.81
N ASP A 201 11.84 39.30 13.04
CA ASP A 201 12.92 38.36 13.38
C ASP A 201 12.43 36.95 13.72
N VAL A 202 11.19 36.62 13.39
CA VAL A 202 10.57 35.32 13.59
C VAL A 202 10.37 34.62 12.28
N LEU A 203 10.88 33.38 12.20
CA LEU A 203 10.68 32.47 11.09
C LEU A 203 9.84 31.29 11.58
N GLU A 204 8.71 31.06 10.95
CA GLU A 204 7.85 29.90 11.22
C GLU A 204 7.90 28.94 10.03
N ILE A 205 8.21 27.69 10.30
CA ILE A 205 8.40 26.63 9.29
C ILE A 205 7.39 25.53 9.58
N PHE A 206 6.60 25.14 8.59
CA PHE A 206 5.74 23.97 8.71
C PHE A 206 6.43 22.78 8.02
N PRO A 207 7.06 21.85 8.78
CA PRO A 207 7.80 20.74 8.20
C PRO A 207 6.92 19.88 7.28
N ALA A 208 7.49 19.43 6.16
CA ALA A 208 6.76 18.66 5.16
C ALA A 208 6.28 17.28 5.66
N ASN A 209 6.92 16.77 6.71
CA ASN A 209 6.60 15.51 7.39
C ASN A 209 5.72 15.68 8.65
N ALA A 210 5.33 16.94 9.00
CA ALA A 210 4.51 17.21 10.17
C ALA A 210 3.00 17.27 9.85
N THR A 211 2.15 17.05 10.87
CA THR A 211 0.69 17.03 10.72
C THR A 211 0.03 18.33 11.19
N ASP A 212 0.34 18.81 12.40
CA ASP A 212 -0.35 19.89 13.11
C ASP A 212 0.61 20.82 13.84
N ARG A 213 1.91 20.61 13.67
CA ARG A 213 2.95 21.33 14.40
C ARG A 213 3.91 22.01 13.45
N ALA A 214 4.24 23.26 13.77
CA ALA A 214 5.23 24.04 13.08
C ALA A 214 6.37 24.42 14.04
N VAL A 215 7.52 24.71 13.46
CA VAL A 215 8.71 25.16 14.17
C VAL A 215 8.79 26.67 14.06
N ARG A 216 8.84 27.36 15.20
CA ARG A 216 9.09 28.80 15.27
C ARG A 216 10.52 29.02 15.73
N VAL A 217 11.27 29.77 14.93
CA VAL A 217 12.66 30.16 15.19
C VAL A 217 12.69 31.66 15.40
N GLU A 218 13.14 32.08 16.55
CA GLU A 218 13.27 33.50 16.93
C GLU A 218 14.75 33.90 16.86
N PHE A 219 15.04 34.99 16.13
CA PHE A 219 16.38 35.47 15.89
C PHE A 219 16.63 36.75 16.69
N PHE A 220 17.83 36.92 17.18
CA PHE A 220 18.33 38.18 17.71
C PHE A 220 19.62 38.57 16.93
N GLY A 221 19.47 39.46 15.95
CA GLY A 221 20.53 39.67 14.96
C GLY A 221 20.82 38.42 14.15
N ASP A 222 22.05 37.97 14.16
CA ASP A 222 22.54 36.77 13.43
C ASP A 222 22.58 35.51 14.34
N GLU A 223 21.97 35.57 15.51
CA GLU A 223 21.92 34.45 16.45
C GLU A 223 20.50 33.91 16.61
N ILE A 224 20.35 32.58 16.65
CA ILE A 224 19.09 31.93 17.00
C ILE A 224 18.91 31.99 18.52
N GLU A 225 17.98 32.83 18.96
CA GLU A 225 17.71 33.02 20.41
C GLU A 225 16.91 31.83 20.96
N ARG A 226 15.88 31.41 20.23
CA ARG A 226 14.92 30.42 20.71
C ARG A 226 14.30 29.61 19.57
N ILE A 227 14.03 28.35 19.85
CA ILE A 227 13.27 27.46 18.96
C ILE A 227 12.11 26.85 19.73
N THR A 228 10.89 26.94 19.18
CA THR A 228 9.68 26.40 19.81
C THR A 228 8.86 25.62 18.80
N GLU A 229 8.24 24.55 19.26
CA GLU A 229 7.19 23.85 18.53
C GLU A 229 5.85 24.50 18.83
N ILE A 230 5.12 24.88 17.81
CA ILE A 230 3.83 25.55 17.91
C ILE A 230 2.72 24.74 17.25
N ASP A 231 1.53 24.83 17.78
CA ASP A 231 0.31 24.38 17.11
C ASP A 231 -0.02 25.29 15.94
N VAL A 232 -0.22 24.73 14.74
CA VAL A 232 -0.41 25.49 13.50
C VAL A 232 -1.69 26.33 13.52
N LEU A 233 -2.77 25.82 14.13
CA LEU A 233 -4.08 26.47 14.15
C LEU A 233 -4.15 27.58 15.22
N THR A 234 -3.66 27.28 16.42
CA THR A 234 -3.78 28.19 17.57
C THR A 234 -2.56 29.09 17.76
N GLY A 235 -1.40 28.72 17.23
CA GLY A 235 -0.12 29.37 17.49
C GLY A 235 0.43 29.15 18.90
N GLU A 236 -0.20 28.27 19.70
CA GLU A 236 0.19 27.94 21.04
C GLU A 236 1.52 27.19 21.07
N ILE A 237 2.43 27.62 21.94
CA ILE A 237 3.70 26.91 22.14
C ILE A 237 3.43 25.60 22.87
N LYS A 238 3.84 24.51 22.26
CA LYS A 238 3.73 23.14 22.81
C LYS A 238 5.00 22.76 23.56
N ASN A 239 6.15 22.96 22.91
CA ASN A 239 7.45 22.62 23.48
C ASN A 239 8.49 23.71 23.16
N GLU A 240 9.55 23.76 23.92
CA GLU A 240 10.78 24.47 23.61
C GLU A 240 11.83 23.44 23.17
N GLU A 241 12.45 23.66 22.00
CA GLU A 241 13.34 22.69 21.38
C GLU A 241 14.80 23.11 21.51
N SER A 242 15.65 22.18 21.94
CA SER A 242 17.11 22.38 22.00
C SER A 242 17.81 22.13 20.66
N HIS A 243 17.14 21.45 19.74
CA HIS A 243 17.60 21.14 18.39
C HIS A 243 16.41 20.75 17.51
N VAL A 244 16.41 21.21 16.28
CA VAL A 244 15.44 20.79 15.26
C VAL A 244 16.15 20.52 13.94
N GLY A 245 15.75 19.43 13.25
CA GLY A 245 16.14 19.11 11.88
C GLY A 245 14.96 19.35 10.92
N ILE A 246 15.16 20.20 9.93
CA ILE A 246 14.16 20.43 8.88
C ILE A 246 14.59 19.64 7.65
N PHE A 247 13.86 18.59 7.31
CA PHE A 247 14.11 17.73 6.15
C PHE A 247 13.53 18.31 4.87
N PRO A 248 14.07 17.94 3.69
CA PRO A 248 13.54 18.38 2.40
C PRO A 248 12.05 18.09 2.22
N ALA A 249 11.36 18.96 1.49
CA ALA A 249 9.94 18.82 1.19
C ALA A 249 9.64 17.75 0.11
N SER A 250 10.67 17.17 -0.49
CA SER A 250 10.55 16.10 -1.50
C SER A 250 11.74 15.13 -1.40
N HIS A 251 11.52 13.87 -1.80
CA HIS A 251 12.61 12.89 -1.91
C HIS A 251 13.58 13.15 -3.09
N TYR A 252 13.18 13.96 -4.06
CA TYR A 252 13.96 14.27 -5.26
C TYR A 252 14.58 15.67 -5.21
N VAL A 253 15.02 16.11 -4.04
CA VAL A 253 15.74 17.36 -3.88
C VAL A 253 17.22 17.13 -4.14
N VAL A 254 17.81 17.95 -5.00
CA VAL A 254 19.20 17.84 -5.45
C VAL A 254 19.85 19.22 -5.37
N PRO A 255 21.11 19.34 -4.90
CA PRO A 255 21.84 20.61 -4.88
C PRO A 255 21.92 21.25 -6.25
N GLN A 256 21.87 22.59 -6.31
CA GLN A 256 21.87 23.36 -7.58
C GLN A 256 23.08 23.05 -8.49
N GLU A 257 24.25 22.79 -7.90
CA GLU A 257 25.43 22.41 -8.69
C GLU A 257 25.26 21.05 -9.38
N GLN A 258 24.57 20.14 -8.73
CA GLN A 258 24.29 18.81 -9.26
C GLN A 258 23.21 18.86 -10.35
N ILE A 259 22.22 19.74 -10.22
CA ILE A 259 21.24 20.01 -11.28
C ILE A 259 21.93 20.50 -12.56
N LYS A 260 22.92 21.40 -12.44
CA LYS A 260 23.68 21.89 -13.61
C LYS A 260 24.45 20.75 -14.29
N LYS A 261 25.15 19.91 -13.51
CA LYS A 261 25.90 18.74 -14.04
C LYS A 261 24.93 17.74 -14.70
N ALA A 262 23.80 17.47 -14.06
CA ALA A 262 22.76 16.59 -14.60
C ALA A 262 22.20 17.15 -15.92
N ALA A 263 21.91 18.44 -15.97
CA ALA A 263 21.40 19.11 -17.17
C ALA A 263 22.36 18.96 -18.36
N ASP A 264 23.65 19.14 -18.14
CA ASP A 264 24.66 18.97 -19.19
C ASP A 264 24.75 17.51 -19.66
N ALA A 265 24.68 16.56 -18.74
CA ALA A 265 24.67 15.13 -19.06
C ALA A 265 23.38 14.70 -19.81
N ILE A 266 22.23 15.23 -19.42
CA ILE A 266 20.94 15.01 -20.11
C ILE A 266 20.98 15.54 -21.55
N LEU A 267 21.52 16.75 -21.75
CA LEU A 267 21.67 17.34 -23.09
C LEU A 267 22.66 16.55 -23.97
N ALA A 268 23.73 16.01 -23.39
CA ALA A 268 24.65 15.13 -24.09
C ALA A 268 23.97 13.83 -24.55
N GLU A 269 23.24 13.15 -23.65
CA GLU A 269 22.48 11.95 -23.99
C GLU A 269 21.39 12.23 -25.03
N MET A 270 20.69 13.36 -24.91
CA MET A 270 19.70 13.79 -25.91
C MET A 270 20.34 13.92 -27.30
N LYS A 271 21.51 14.56 -27.40
CA LYS A 271 22.21 14.73 -28.67
C LYS A 271 22.57 13.38 -29.29
N GLU A 272 23.12 12.47 -28.51
CA GLU A 272 23.42 11.10 -28.94
C GLU A 272 22.17 10.40 -29.47
N GLN A 273 21.05 10.49 -28.74
CA GLN A 273 19.80 9.86 -29.13
C GLN A 273 19.17 10.49 -30.40
N VAL A 274 19.27 11.82 -30.55
CA VAL A 274 18.84 12.52 -31.75
C VAL A 274 19.66 12.08 -32.98
N ASP A 275 20.98 11.98 -32.83
CA ASP A 275 21.87 11.51 -33.90
C ASP A 275 21.58 10.05 -34.27
N TYR A 276 21.29 9.20 -33.29
CA TYR A 276 20.85 7.81 -33.50
C TYR A 276 19.54 7.79 -34.32
N PHE A 277 18.50 8.50 -33.92
CA PHE A 277 17.23 8.52 -34.65
C PHE A 277 17.36 9.08 -36.06
N LYS A 278 18.18 10.11 -36.27
CA LYS A 278 18.46 10.62 -37.62
C LYS A 278 19.18 9.58 -38.50
N GLY A 279 20.09 8.81 -37.89
CA GLY A 279 20.79 7.73 -38.58
C GLY A 279 19.86 6.58 -39.02
N GLU A 280 18.80 6.36 -38.26
CA GLU A 280 17.74 5.38 -38.53
C GLU A 280 16.56 5.93 -39.38
N ASP A 281 16.68 7.17 -39.89
CA ASP A 281 15.64 7.89 -40.65
C ASP A 281 14.32 8.13 -39.86
N LYS A 282 14.42 8.16 -38.53
CA LYS A 282 13.32 8.43 -37.59
C LYS A 282 13.28 9.90 -37.19
N LEU A 283 12.89 10.76 -38.14
CA LEU A 283 12.97 12.21 -37.95
C LEU A 283 11.96 12.76 -36.94
N ILE A 284 10.78 12.14 -36.83
CA ILE A 284 9.73 12.53 -35.88
C ILE A 284 10.19 12.23 -34.46
N GLU A 285 10.75 11.06 -34.21
CA GLU A 285 11.29 10.65 -32.92
C GLU A 285 12.46 11.55 -32.51
N ALA A 286 13.34 11.92 -33.45
CA ALA A 286 14.43 12.83 -33.22
C ALA A 286 13.95 14.23 -32.79
N GLN A 287 12.94 14.77 -33.49
CA GLN A 287 12.36 16.06 -33.12
C GLN A 287 11.67 16.01 -31.77
N ARG A 288 10.84 15.01 -31.53
CA ARG A 288 10.06 14.82 -30.29
C ARG A 288 10.96 14.78 -29.07
N ILE A 289 12.01 13.95 -29.10
CA ILE A 289 12.92 13.83 -27.94
C ILE A 289 13.72 15.12 -27.73
N ALA A 290 14.13 15.81 -28.80
CA ALA A 290 14.85 17.07 -28.69
C ALA A 290 13.99 18.17 -28.06
N GLU A 291 12.76 18.38 -28.54
CA GLU A 291 11.85 19.40 -28.01
C GLU A 291 11.51 19.15 -26.55
N ARG A 292 11.15 17.92 -26.21
CA ARG A 292 10.79 17.55 -24.84
C ARG A 292 11.97 17.73 -23.88
N THR A 293 13.13 17.22 -24.24
CA THR A 293 14.29 17.25 -23.34
C THR A 293 14.80 18.68 -23.14
N ASN A 294 14.83 19.52 -24.19
CA ASN A 294 15.22 20.91 -24.04
C ASN A 294 14.27 21.66 -23.10
N PHE A 295 12.96 21.49 -23.24
CA PHE A 295 11.97 22.10 -22.36
C PHE A 295 12.14 21.64 -20.92
N ASP A 296 12.29 20.32 -20.67
CA ASP A 296 12.45 19.77 -19.33
C ASP A 296 13.76 20.28 -18.66
N VAL A 297 14.86 20.40 -19.42
CA VAL A 297 16.14 20.94 -18.92
C VAL A 297 16.05 22.43 -18.60
N GLU A 298 15.35 23.22 -19.43
CA GLU A 298 15.13 24.64 -19.16
C GLU A 298 14.34 24.82 -17.85
N MET A 299 13.26 24.08 -17.66
CA MET A 299 12.49 24.10 -16.43
C MET A 299 13.32 23.70 -15.20
N MET A 300 14.16 22.65 -15.32
CA MET A 300 15.05 22.24 -14.23
C MET A 300 16.06 23.31 -13.87
N LYS A 301 16.62 24.03 -14.84
CA LYS A 301 17.59 25.12 -14.59
C LYS A 301 16.96 26.33 -13.91
N GLU A 302 15.71 26.67 -14.29
CA GLU A 302 15.00 27.84 -13.78
C GLU A 302 14.36 27.60 -12.41
N THR A 303 13.71 26.45 -12.23
CA THR A 303 12.88 26.16 -11.05
C THR A 303 13.41 25.04 -10.16
N GLY A 304 14.46 24.33 -10.57
CA GLY A 304 14.94 23.11 -9.88
C GLY A 304 14.07 21.88 -10.14
N PHE A 305 13.02 21.98 -10.95
CA PHE A 305 12.02 20.93 -11.17
C PHE A 305 11.51 20.91 -12.60
N CYS A 306 11.08 19.72 -13.08
CA CYS A 306 10.27 19.59 -14.31
C CYS A 306 9.23 18.47 -14.16
N SER A 307 8.19 18.50 -14.97
CA SER A 307 7.19 17.43 -15.01
C SER A 307 7.82 16.11 -15.48
N GLY A 308 7.77 15.07 -14.65
CA GLY A 308 8.41 13.78 -14.93
C GLY A 308 9.91 13.77 -14.63
N ILE A 309 10.38 14.60 -13.70
CA ILE A 309 11.78 14.69 -13.27
C ILE A 309 12.37 13.33 -12.89
N GLU A 310 11.54 12.41 -12.42
CA GLU A 310 11.93 11.03 -12.09
C GLU A 310 12.54 10.27 -13.30
N ASN A 311 12.20 10.64 -14.54
CA ASN A 311 12.80 10.03 -15.73
C ASN A 311 14.26 10.40 -15.94
N TYR A 312 14.74 11.41 -15.24
CA TYR A 312 16.13 11.88 -15.25
C TYR A 312 16.86 11.48 -13.95
N SER A 313 16.27 10.65 -13.10
CA SER A 313 16.81 10.27 -11.78
C SER A 313 18.24 9.77 -11.83
N ARG A 314 18.63 8.98 -12.85
CA ARG A 314 20.01 8.51 -13.03
C ARG A 314 21.02 9.67 -13.09
N HIS A 315 20.72 10.70 -13.88
CA HIS A 315 21.59 11.87 -14.01
C HIS A 315 21.61 12.72 -12.74
N LEU A 316 20.46 12.85 -12.08
CA LEU A 316 20.31 13.62 -10.85
C LEU A 316 21.03 12.95 -9.67
N THR A 317 21.05 11.63 -9.60
CA THR A 317 21.74 10.87 -8.54
C THR A 317 23.20 10.52 -8.90
N GLY A 318 23.65 10.79 -10.12
CA GLY A 318 24.99 10.47 -10.58
C GLY A 318 25.29 8.98 -10.74
N LEU A 319 24.24 8.14 -10.81
CA LEU A 319 24.40 6.69 -10.99
C LEU A 319 24.84 6.35 -12.42
N ALA A 320 25.63 5.30 -12.56
CA ALA A 320 26.00 4.76 -13.85
C ALA A 320 24.81 4.06 -14.53
N PRO A 321 24.80 3.95 -15.89
CA PRO A 321 23.77 3.22 -16.61
C PRO A 321 23.59 1.79 -16.08
N GLY A 322 22.34 1.40 -15.83
CA GLY A 322 21.98 0.06 -15.35
C GLY A 322 22.21 -0.18 -13.86
N GLN A 323 22.78 0.75 -13.12
CA GLN A 323 22.87 0.62 -11.65
C GLN A 323 21.47 0.64 -11.02
N PRO A 324 21.26 -0.15 -9.93
CA PRO A 324 20.00 -0.13 -9.21
C PRO A 324 19.74 1.27 -8.63
N PRO A 325 18.49 1.77 -8.69
CA PRO A 325 18.13 3.03 -8.07
C PRO A 325 18.22 2.92 -6.54
N TYR A 326 18.41 4.06 -5.87
CA TYR A 326 18.17 4.13 -4.43
C TYR A 326 16.68 3.89 -4.12
N THR A 327 16.41 3.17 -3.06
CA THR A 327 15.06 2.79 -2.64
C THR A 327 14.88 3.02 -1.14
N LEU A 328 13.68 2.79 -0.60
CA LEU A 328 13.48 2.84 0.84
C LEU A 328 14.42 1.93 1.62
N MET A 329 14.81 0.79 1.05
CA MET A 329 15.74 -0.15 1.69
C MET A 329 17.11 0.46 1.94
N ASP A 330 17.54 1.43 1.12
CA ASP A 330 18.82 2.13 1.27
C ASP A 330 18.80 3.18 2.40
N TYR A 331 17.63 3.58 2.89
CA TYR A 331 17.47 4.43 4.08
C TYR A 331 17.63 3.64 5.38
N PHE A 332 17.42 2.33 5.35
CA PHE A 332 17.83 1.46 6.46
C PHE A 332 19.33 1.30 6.42
N LYS A 333 20.03 1.62 7.49
CA LYS A 333 21.45 1.30 7.63
C LYS A 333 21.60 -0.23 7.69
N ASP A 334 22.80 -0.74 7.48
CA ASP A 334 23.15 -2.15 7.22
C ASP A 334 22.62 -3.24 8.20
N ASP A 335 21.86 -2.91 9.20
CA ASP A 335 21.34 -3.84 10.22
C ASP A 335 19.86 -3.62 10.47
N PHE A 336 19.01 -4.23 9.65
CA PHE A 336 17.55 -4.19 9.81
C PHE A 336 16.92 -5.57 9.61
N LEU A 337 15.71 -5.75 10.14
CA LEU A 337 14.89 -6.92 9.92
C LEU A 337 13.87 -6.63 8.81
N LEU A 338 13.81 -7.47 7.78
CA LEU A 338 12.73 -7.46 6.82
C LEU A 338 11.69 -8.52 7.20
N ILE A 339 10.45 -8.11 7.40
CA ILE A 339 9.32 -9.02 7.57
C ILE A 339 8.47 -8.98 6.31
N ILE A 340 8.29 -10.11 5.65
CA ILE A 340 7.45 -10.21 4.45
C ILE A 340 6.14 -10.91 4.82
N ASP A 341 5.07 -10.13 4.95
CA ASP A 341 3.76 -10.68 5.28
C ASP A 341 3.06 -11.21 4.02
N GLU A 342 2.26 -12.28 4.20
CA GLU A 342 1.69 -13.09 3.11
C GLU A 342 2.73 -13.38 2.02
N SER A 343 3.91 -13.85 2.45
CA SER A 343 5.15 -13.96 1.66
C SER A 343 4.97 -14.72 0.34
N HIS A 344 4.14 -15.77 0.33
CA HIS A 344 3.81 -16.54 -0.87
C HIS A 344 3.26 -15.69 -2.04
N LYS A 345 2.67 -14.53 -1.73
CA LYS A 345 2.18 -13.56 -2.74
C LYS A 345 3.16 -12.41 -2.91
N THR A 346 3.65 -11.87 -1.80
CA THR A 346 4.47 -10.66 -1.78
C THR A 346 5.79 -10.87 -2.52
N VAL A 347 6.45 -12.01 -2.33
CA VAL A 347 7.69 -12.36 -3.05
C VAL A 347 7.45 -12.44 -4.55
N SER A 348 6.39 -13.14 -4.98
CA SER A 348 6.02 -13.23 -6.40
C SER A 348 5.68 -11.87 -7.01
N GLN A 349 5.05 -10.98 -6.24
CA GLN A 349 4.74 -9.63 -6.69
C GLN A 349 6.02 -8.80 -6.91
N VAL A 350 6.96 -8.84 -5.98
CA VAL A 350 8.27 -8.18 -6.13
C VAL A 350 8.95 -8.65 -7.41
N GLY A 351 8.99 -9.96 -7.67
CA GLY A 351 9.59 -10.53 -8.88
C GLY A 351 8.92 -10.08 -10.18
N GLY A 352 7.62 -9.80 -10.16
CA GLY A 352 6.86 -9.38 -11.34
C GLY A 352 6.96 -7.89 -11.71
N MET A 353 7.45 -7.02 -10.83
CA MET A 353 7.37 -5.57 -11.04
C MET A 353 8.34 -5.07 -12.12
N TYR A 354 9.56 -5.57 -12.17
CA TYR A 354 10.63 -5.07 -13.04
C TYR A 354 10.33 -5.20 -14.54
N ALA A 355 9.92 -6.39 -14.99
CA ALA A 355 9.79 -6.71 -16.41
C ALA A 355 8.71 -5.85 -17.11
N GLY A 356 7.58 -5.65 -16.45
CA GLY A 356 6.49 -4.82 -16.97
C GLY A 356 6.87 -3.35 -17.12
N ASP A 357 7.59 -2.78 -16.16
CA ASP A 357 8.07 -1.39 -16.21
C ASP A 357 9.10 -1.20 -17.33
N GLN A 358 10.05 -2.12 -17.46
CA GLN A 358 11.08 -2.07 -18.50
C GLN A 358 10.48 -2.16 -19.92
N SER A 359 9.54 -3.06 -20.16
CA SER A 359 8.88 -3.20 -21.46
C SER A 359 8.15 -1.92 -21.89
N ARG A 360 7.41 -1.32 -20.96
CA ARG A 360 6.69 -0.05 -21.18
C ARG A 360 7.65 1.10 -21.50
N LYS A 361 8.71 1.26 -20.73
CA LYS A 361 9.71 2.31 -20.92
C LYS A 361 10.54 2.12 -22.17
N GLN A 362 10.86 0.88 -22.53
CA GLN A 362 11.55 0.58 -23.79
C GLN A 362 10.76 1.12 -24.99
N THR A 363 9.45 0.89 -25.01
CA THR A 363 8.57 1.44 -26.05
C THR A 363 8.62 2.97 -26.10
N LEU A 364 8.58 3.66 -24.94
CA LEU A 364 8.69 5.12 -24.89
C LEU A 364 10.04 5.63 -25.43
N VAL A 365 11.11 4.90 -25.18
CA VAL A 365 12.46 5.22 -25.70
C VAL A 365 12.54 4.98 -27.20
N ASP A 366 12.06 3.86 -27.71
CA ASP A 366 12.13 3.47 -29.12
C ASP A 366 11.37 4.42 -30.03
N TYR A 367 10.34 5.10 -29.50
CA TYR A 367 9.51 6.07 -30.23
C TYR A 367 9.78 7.55 -29.84
N GLY A 368 10.90 7.84 -29.17
CA GLY A 368 11.38 9.21 -28.90
C GLY A 368 10.57 10.01 -27.88
N PHE A 369 9.80 9.34 -27.00
CA PHE A 369 9.08 10.01 -25.92
C PHE A 369 9.97 10.23 -24.68
N ARG A 370 10.94 9.33 -24.44
CA ARG A 370 11.88 9.40 -23.32
C ARG A 370 13.30 9.06 -23.76
N LEU A 371 14.28 9.58 -23.01
CA LEU A 371 15.68 9.21 -23.17
C LEU A 371 15.93 7.78 -22.64
N PRO A 372 16.99 7.08 -23.12
CA PRO A 372 17.37 5.76 -22.61
C PRO A 372 17.55 5.69 -21.09
N SER A 373 18.02 6.77 -20.47
CA SER A 373 18.18 6.90 -19.01
C SER A 373 16.88 6.78 -18.22
N ALA A 374 15.72 7.04 -18.84
CA ALA A 374 14.43 6.86 -18.19
C ALA A 374 14.16 5.41 -17.76
N LYS A 375 14.81 4.44 -18.39
CA LYS A 375 14.72 3.02 -18.02
C LYS A 375 15.37 2.72 -16.68
N ASP A 376 16.30 3.55 -16.21
CA ASP A 376 16.97 3.40 -14.93
C ASP A 376 16.14 3.90 -13.73
N ASN A 377 15.10 4.70 -13.98
CA ASN A 377 14.04 4.98 -12.99
C ASN A 377 13.05 3.80 -12.94
N ARG A 378 13.36 2.78 -12.20
CA ARG A 378 12.67 1.49 -12.21
C ARG A 378 12.59 0.88 -10.81
N PRO A 379 11.70 -0.09 -10.59
CA PRO A 379 11.83 -0.92 -9.40
C PRO A 379 13.12 -1.75 -9.45
N LEU A 380 13.57 -2.23 -8.31
CA LEU A 380 14.64 -3.21 -8.25
C LEU A 380 14.28 -4.46 -9.05
N SER A 381 15.24 -5.06 -9.74
CA SER A 381 15.09 -6.44 -10.19
C SER A 381 15.04 -7.38 -8.99
N PHE A 382 14.59 -8.62 -9.21
CA PHE A 382 14.50 -9.58 -8.10
C PHE A 382 15.88 -9.88 -7.50
N ASP A 383 16.90 -10.06 -8.33
CA ASP A 383 18.28 -10.29 -7.88
C ASP A 383 18.85 -9.10 -7.11
N GLU A 384 18.52 -7.87 -7.53
CA GLU A 384 18.93 -6.65 -6.82
C GLU A 384 18.23 -6.52 -5.47
N PHE A 385 16.94 -6.91 -5.40
CA PHE A 385 16.21 -6.99 -4.16
C PHE A 385 16.83 -8.02 -3.23
N GLU A 386 17.10 -9.24 -3.70
CA GLU A 386 17.77 -10.28 -2.91
C GLU A 386 19.13 -9.82 -2.39
N GLY A 387 19.91 -9.11 -3.22
CA GLY A 387 21.22 -8.58 -2.84
C GLY A 387 21.19 -7.54 -1.70
N LYS A 388 20.02 -6.99 -1.36
CA LYS A 388 19.82 -6.04 -0.25
C LYS A 388 19.28 -6.70 1.03
N LEU A 389 19.02 -8.01 1.01
CA LEU A 389 18.46 -8.73 2.15
C LEU A 389 19.54 -9.09 3.17
N ASP A 390 19.35 -8.65 4.43
CA ASP A 390 20.16 -9.08 5.57
C ASP A 390 19.46 -10.19 6.32
N GLN A 391 18.51 -9.88 7.21
CA GLN A 391 17.69 -10.89 7.91
C GLN A 391 16.23 -10.76 7.50
N VAL A 392 15.62 -11.87 7.11
CA VAL A 392 14.26 -11.92 6.57
C VAL A 392 13.40 -12.92 7.33
N MET A 393 12.26 -12.45 7.80
CA MET A 393 11.19 -13.29 8.33
C MET A 393 10.03 -13.37 7.34
N PHE A 394 9.85 -14.53 6.73
CA PHE A 394 8.66 -14.83 5.95
C PHE A 394 7.49 -15.15 6.87
N VAL A 395 6.34 -14.55 6.61
CA VAL A 395 5.12 -14.79 7.38
C VAL A 395 4.00 -15.21 6.42
N SER A 396 3.48 -16.41 6.59
CA SER A 396 2.40 -16.93 5.75
C SER A 396 1.66 -18.07 6.41
N ALA A 397 0.38 -18.25 6.09
CA ALA A 397 -0.37 -19.46 6.40
C ALA A 397 -0.08 -20.61 5.42
N THR A 398 0.46 -20.26 4.25
CA THR A 398 0.75 -21.15 3.12
C THR A 398 2.06 -20.73 2.46
N PRO A 399 3.22 -20.90 3.12
CA PRO A 399 4.52 -20.56 2.52
C PRO A 399 4.69 -21.25 1.16
N GLY A 400 5.30 -20.54 0.19
CA GLY A 400 5.53 -21.03 -1.15
C GLY A 400 6.85 -21.76 -1.31
N GLN A 401 7.21 -22.06 -2.59
CA GLN A 401 8.45 -22.76 -2.89
C GLN A 401 9.68 -21.92 -2.57
N TYR A 402 9.61 -20.60 -2.83
CA TYR A 402 10.73 -19.69 -2.55
C TYR A 402 11.13 -19.71 -1.06
N GLU A 403 10.14 -19.63 -0.17
CA GLU A 403 10.37 -19.70 1.27
C GLU A 403 10.97 -21.07 1.65
N ALA A 404 10.42 -22.16 1.12
CA ALA A 404 10.87 -23.51 1.40
C ALA A 404 12.32 -23.76 0.97
N ASP A 405 12.76 -23.14 -0.14
CA ASP A 405 14.11 -23.29 -0.68
C ASP A 405 15.16 -22.46 0.09
N HIS A 406 14.74 -21.38 0.78
CA HIS A 406 15.65 -20.43 1.45
C HIS A 406 15.62 -20.52 2.96
N GLU A 407 14.52 -20.96 3.57
CA GLU A 407 14.38 -20.96 5.02
C GLU A 407 15.40 -21.88 5.73
N LEU A 408 16.09 -21.35 6.72
CA LEU A 408 16.98 -22.09 7.61
C LEU A 408 16.23 -22.60 8.85
N LEU A 409 15.10 -22.01 9.16
CA LEU A 409 14.25 -22.38 10.27
C LEU A 409 12.77 -22.10 9.93
N ARG A 410 11.90 -23.03 10.30
CA ARG A 410 10.45 -22.86 10.26
C ARG A 410 9.86 -22.97 11.67
N ALA A 411 9.13 -21.94 12.08
CA ALA A 411 8.31 -21.96 13.28
C ALA A 411 6.84 -22.09 12.88
N GLU A 412 6.13 -23.08 13.44
CA GLU A 412 4.70 -23.23 13.21
C GLU A 412 3.89 -22.56 14.34
N GLN A 413 2.82 -21.87 13.96
CA GLN A 413 1.87 -21.23 14.87
C GLN A 413 0.45 -21.60 14.42
N ILE A 414 -0.02 -22.73 14.90
CA ILE A 414 -1.30 -23.34 14.50
C ILE A 414 -2.38 -23.04 15.53
N ILE A 415 -2.02 -22.94 16.79
CA ILE A 415 -2.98 -22.73 17.88
C ILE A 415 -3.57 -21.32 17.83
N ARG A 416 -4.89 -21.24 17.76
CA ARG A 416 -5.65 -20.00 17.92
C ARG A 416 -6.00 -19.79 19.38
N PRO A 417 -5.71 -18.65 19.98
CA PRO A 417 -6.06 -18.35 21.38
C PRO A 417 -7.58 -18.48 21.68
N THR A 418 -8.42 -18.28 20.67
CA THR A 418 -9.87 -18.42 20.77
C THR A 418 -10.38 -19.87 20.81
N GLY A 419 -9.49 -20.84 20.59
CA GLY A 419 -9.85 -22.25 20.49
C GLY A 419 -10.55 -22.66 19.18
N LEU A 420 -10.72 -21.76 18.24
CA LEU A 420 -11.42 -22.03 16.98
C LEU A 420 -10.69 -23.07 16.14
N LEU A 421 -11.45 -24.08 15.71
CA LEU A 421 -10.95 -25.17 14.88
C LEU A 421 -10.93 -24.76 13.39
N ASP A 422 -10.04 -25.37 12.61
CA ASP A 422 -10.19 -25.36 11.17
C ASP A 422 -11.50 -26.05 10.76
N PRO A 423 -12.21 -25.59 9.71
CA PRO A 423 -13.52 -26.11 9.36
C PRO A 423 -13.45 -27.55 8.88
N LYS A 424 -14.54 -28.29 9.04
CA LYS A 424 -14.69 -29.59 8.40
C LYS A 424 -14.89 -29.40 6.90
N VAL A 425 -14.21 -30.21 6.10
CA VAL A 425 -14.32 -30.20 4.63
C VAL A 425 -15.06 -31.44 4.18
N GLU A 426 -16.13 -31.25 3.43
CA GLU A 426 -16.91 -32.32 2.80
C GLU A 426 -16.78 -32.22 1.29
N VAL A 427 -16.60 -33.35 0.62
CA VAL A 427 -16.54 -33.42 -0.84
C VAL A 427 -17.82 -34.06 -1.35
N ARG A 428 -18.52 -33.40 -2.28
CA ARG A 428 -19.77 -33.86 -2.87
C ARG A 428 -19.65 -33.89 -4.40
N PRO A 429 -20.45 -34.71 -5.11
CA PRO A 429 -20.39 -34.81 -6.55
C PRO A 429 -20.81 -33.48 -7.26
N VAL A 430 -20.28 -33.28 -8.47
CA VAL A 430 -20.63 -32.12 -9.30
C VAL A 430 -22.05 -32.22 -9.87
N GLU A 431 -22.50 -33.45 -10.14
CA GLU A 431 -23.87 -33.69 -10.59
C GLU A 431 -24.89 -33.24 -9.52
N GLY A 432 -25.80 -32.33 -9.88
CA GLY A 432 -26.77 -31.75 -8.93
C GLY A 432 -26.19 -30.71 -7.95
N GLN A 433 -24.94 -30.25 -8.14
CA GLN A 433 -24.26 -29.33 -7.23
C GLN A 433 -25.07 -28.05 -6.94
N ILE A 434 -25.82 -27.53 -7.91
CA ILE A 434 -26.57 -26.26 -7.72
C ILE A 434 -27.78 -26.49 -6.83
N ASP A 435 -28.52 -27.58 -7.02
CA ASP A 435 -29.69 -27.90 -6.19
C ASP A 435 -29.28 -28.23 -4.75
N ASP A 436 -28.21 -29.01 -4.59
CA ASP A 436 -27.63 -29.30 -3.28
C ASP A 436 -27.14 -28.01 -2.58
N LEU A 437 -26.42 -27.16 -3.32
CA LEU A 437 -25.94 -25.86 -2.81
C LEU A 437 -27.09 -24.98 -2.33
N ILE A 438 -28.17 -24.85 -3.12
CA ILE A 438 -29.35 -24.06 -2.71
C ILE A 438 -30.00 -24.62 -1.45
N SER A 439 -30.06 -25.94 -1.33
CA SER A 439 -30.57 -26.60 -0.11
C SER A 439 -29.69 -26.25 1.11
N GLU A 440 -28.38 -26.31 1.00
CA GLU A 440 -27.46 -25.96 2.09
C GLU A 440 -27.52 -24.46 2.40
N VAL A 441 -27.56 -23.60 1.39
CA VAL A 441 -27.70 -22.15 1.57
C VAL A 441 -28.97 -21.82 2.36
N ASN A 442 -30.12 -22.40 2.00
CA ASN A 442 -31.38 -22.15 2.71
C ASN A 442 -31.29 -22.57 4.18
N LYS A 443 -30.66 -23.73 4.48
CA LYS A 443 -30.46 -24.18 5.86
C LYS A 443 -29.61 -23.20 6.69
N GLU A 444 -28.60 -22.62 6.09
CA GLU A 444 -27.74 -21.65 6.77
C GLU A 444 -28.40 -20.29 6.91
N VAL A 445 -29.13 -19.84 5.88
CA VAL A 445 -29.90 -18.57 5.92
C VAL A 445 -30.99 -18.61 6.98
N GLU A 446 -31.71 -19.73 7.15
CA GLU A 446 -32.70 -19.94 8.21
C GLU A 446 -32.11 -19.76 9.62
N LYS A 447 -30.82 -20.05 9.79
CA LYS A 447 -30.09 -19.83 11.06
C LYS A 447 -29.53 -18.39 11.21
N GLY A 448 -29.69 -17.55 10.20
CA GLY A 448 -29.11 -16.20 10.16
C GLY A 448 -27.62 -16.17 9.85
N HIS A 449 -27.09 -17.20 9.23
CA HIS A 449 -25.67 -17.35 8.90
C HIS A 449 -25.33 -16.73 7.54
N LYS A 450 -24.02 -16.50 7.29
CA LYS A 450 -23.49 -15.95 6.06
C LYS A 450 -22.72 -16.99 5.27
N ILE A 451 -22.86 -16.94 3.95
CA ILE A 451 -22.34 -17.95 3.04
C ILE A 451 -21.43 -17.32 1.99
N LEU A 452 -20.32 -17.99 1.70
CA LEU A 452 -19.37 -17.62 0.66
C LEU A 452 -19.32 -18.72 -0.41
N ILE A 453 -19.48 -18.35 -1.68
CA ILE A 453 -19.47 -19.27 -2.80
C ILE A 453 -18.38 -18.86 -3.80
N THR A 454 -17.50 -19.80 -4.16
CA THR A 454 -16.45 -19.57 -5.15
C THR A 454 -16.74 -20.31 -6.45
N THR A 455 -16.65 -19.58 -7.57
CA THR A 455 -16.81 -20.10 -8.94
C THR A 455 -15.50 -19.98 -9.72
N LEU A 456 -15.43 -20.56 -10.92
CA LEU A 456 -14.24 -20.50 -11.78
C LEU A 456 -14.25 -19.32 -12.75
N THR A 457 -15.44 -18.87 -13.18
CA THR A 457 -15.56 -17.85 -14.21
C THR A 457 -16.52 -16.73 -13.79
N LYS A 458 -16.35 -15.55 -14.38
CA LYS A 458 -17.22 -14.39 -14.18
C LYS A 458 -18.67 -14.72 -14.57
N ARG A 459 -18.84 -15.32 -15.73
CA ARG A 459 -20.15 -15.71 -16.23
C ARG A 459 -20.89 -16.67 -15.28
N MET A 460 -20.17 -17.71 -14.79
CA MET A 460 -20.73 -18.65 -13.84
C MET A 460 -21.18 -17.98 -12.54
N ALA A 461 -20.40 -17.02 -12.04
CA ALA A 461 -20.79 -16.24 -10.85
C ALA A 461 -22.01 -15.36 -11.10
N GLU A 462 -22.09 -14.71 -12.27
CA GLU A 462 -23.21 -13.87 -12.67
C GLU A 462 -24.50 -14.70 -12.83
N ASP A 463 -24.42 -15.82 -13.56
CA ASP A 463 -25.54 -16.73 -13.80
C ASP A 463 -26.05 -17.32 -12.48
N LEU A 464 -25.15 -17.76 -11.58
CA LEU A 464 -25.52 -18.29 -10.28
C LEU A 464 -26.17 -17.21 -9.38
N THR A 465 -25.64 -15.99 -9.40
CA THR A 465 -26.21 -14.87 -8.63
C THR A 465 -27.61 -14.51 -9.13
N ALA A 466 -27.84 -14.49 -10.44
CA ALA A 466 -29.14 -14.25 -11.02
C ALA A 466 -30.14 -15.36 -10.59
N TYR A 467 -29.75 -16.62 -10.74
CA TYR A 467 -30.57 -17.76 -10.32
C TYR A 467 -30.94 -17.73 -8.83
N MET A 468 -29.97 -17.43 -7.97
CA MET A 468 -30.22 -17.31 -6.51
C MET A 468 -31.21 -16.17 -6.18
N LYS A 469 -31.13 -15.04 -6.89
CA LYS A 469 -32.09 -13.94 -6.74
C LYS A 469 -33.50 -14.37 -7.16
N ASP A 470 -33.61 -15.11 -8.26
CA ASP A 470 -34.90 -15.58 -8.79
C ASP A 470 -35.60 -16.55 -7.81
N VAL A 471 -34.84 -17.35 -7.08
CA VAL A 471 -35.38 -18.23 -6.02
C VAL A 471 -35.49 -17.54 -4.64
N GLY A 472 -35.30 -16.22 -4.57
CA GLY A 472 -35.54 -15.41 -3.38
C GLY A 472 -34.42 -15.31 -2.36
N ILE A 473 -33.22 -15.73 -2.69
CA ILE A 473 -32.05 -15.63 -1.79
C ILE A 473 -31.44 -14.22 -1.92
N ARG A 474 -31.13 -13.59 -0.77
CA ARG A 474 -30.42 -12.31 -0.70
C ARG A 474 -28.95 -12.52 -1.02
N VAL A 475 -28.55 -12.29 -2.25
CA VAL A 475 -27.20 -12.57 -2.79
C VAL A 475 -26.58 -11.36 -3.48
N ARG A 476 -25.29 -11.19 -3.30
CA ARG A 476 -24.45 -10.25 -4.08
C ARG A 476 -23.29 -10.98 -4.75
N TYR A 477 -22.78 -10.36 -5.81
CA TYR A 477 -21.65 -10.81 -6.58
C TYR A 477 -20.45 -9.88 -6.38
N LEU A 478 -19.25 -10.48 -6.20
CA LEU A 478 -17.99 -9.76 -6.08
C LEU A 478 -17.04 -10.16 -7.22
N HIS A 479 -16.63 -9.20 -8.04
CA HIS A 479 -15.71 -9.40 -9.16
C HIS A 479 -14.48 -8.50 -9.10
N SER A 480 -13.52 -8.73 -10.03
CA SER A 480 -12.23 -8.03 -10.05
C SER A 480 -12.33 -6.54 -10.36
N ASP A 481 -13.40 -6.12 -11.05
CA ASP A 481 -13.58 -4.76 -11.55
C ASP A 481 -14.30 -3.86 -10.54
N ILE A 482 -14.71 -4.41 -9.39
CA ILE A 482 -15.28 -3.66 -8.26
C ILE A 482 -14.16 -2.91 -7.56
N ASP A 483 -14.34 -1.61 -7.37
CA ASP A 483 -13.36 -0.78 -6.66
C ASP A 483 -13.28 -1.09 -5.16
N THR A 484 -12.24 -0.56 -4.52
CA THR A 484 -11.97 -0.85 -3.10
C THR A 484 -13.06 -0.32 -2.18
N LEU A 485 -13.70 0.80 -2.51
CA LEU A 485 -14.81 1.38 -1.75
C LEU A 485 -16.07 0.51 -1.82
N GLU A 486 -16.50 0.20 -3.05
CA GLU A 486 -17.67 -0.64 -3.28
C GLU A 486 -17.47 -2.03 -2.64
N ARG A 487 -16.23 -2.56 -2.69
CA ARG A 487 -15.90 -3.82 -2.01
C ARG A 487 -16.05 -3.71 -0.49
N ALA A 488 -15.57 -2.62 0.12
CA ALA A 488 -15.72 -2.40 1.55
C ALA A 488 -17.21 -2.24 1.94
N GLU A 489 -18.02 -1.60 1.10
CA GLU A 489 -19.45 -1.49 1.28
C GLU A 489 -20.17 -2.85 1.19
N ILE A 490 -19.79 -3.69 0.21
CA ILE A 490 -20.34 -5.05 0.08
C ILE A 490 -20.05 -5.88 1.34
N ILE A 491 -18.81 -5.81 1.86
CA ILE A 491 -18.43 -6.54 3.08
C ILE A 491 -19.20 -6.00 4.28
N ARG A 492 -19.32 -4.69 4.42
CA ARG A 492 -20.08 -4.05 5.48
C ARG A 492 -21.56 -4.46 5.43
N ASP A 493 -22.18 -4.41 4.25
CA ASP A 493 -23.58 -4.73 4.06
C ASP A 493 -23.89 -6.21 4.39
N MET A 494 -22.97 -7.12 4.06
CA MET A 494 -23.07 -8.53 4.48
C MET A 494 -23.07 -8.66 6.00
N ARG A 495 -22.18 -7.94 6.68
CA ARG A 495 -22.07 -7.95 8.15
C ARG A 495 -23.23 -7.23 8.84
N LEU A 496 -23.88 -6.28 8.17
CA LEU A 496 -25.09 -5.59 8.62
C LEU A 496 -26.39 -6.32 8.25
N ASP A 497 -26.32 -7.55 7.79
CA ASP A 497 -27.47 -8.39 7.45
C ASP A 497 -28.31 -7.88 6.27
N VAL A 498 -27.72 -7.11 5.36
CA VAL A 498 -28.41 -6.65 4.14
C VAL A 498 -28.59 -7.79 3.14
N PHE A 499 -27.64 -8.73 3.09
CA PHE A 499 -27.71 -9.95 2.28
C PHE A 499 -26.95 -11.11 2.96
N ASP A 500 -27.18 -12.35 2.49
CA ASP A 500 -26.71 -13.58 3.15
C ASP A 500 -25.60 -14.29 2.39
N VAL A 501 -25.60 -14.18 1.06
CA VAL A 501 -24.72 -14.95 0.20
C VAL A 501 -23.84 -14.03 -0.62
N LEU A 502 -22.51 -14.28 -0.59
CA LEU A 502 -21.53 -13.62 -1.43
C LEU A 502 -20.97 -14.63 -2.43
N VAL A 503 -21.16 -14.36 -3.73
CA VAL A 503 -20.60 -15.16 -4.81
C VAL A 503 -19.43 -14.44 -5.45
N GLY A 504 -18.35 -15.16 -5.76
CA GLY A 504 -17.23 -14.55 -6.49
C GLY A 504 -16.25 -15.58 -7.04
N ILE A 505 -15.34 -15.11 -7.91
CA ILE A 505 -14.35 -15.97 -8.57
C ILE A 505 -13.14 -16.16 -7.67
N ASN A 506 -12.52 -15.07 -7.28
CA ASN A 506 -11.33 -15.03 -6.45
C ASN A 506 -11.59 -14.22 -5.18
N LEU A 507 -12.32 -14.85 -4.27
CA LEU A 507 -12.63 -14.28 -2.96
C LEU A 507 -11.42 -14.34 -1.99
N LEU A 508 -10.26 -14.79 -2.49
CA LEU A 508 -8.99 -14.83 -1.76
C LEU A 508 -8.30 -13.47 -1.72
N ARG A 509 -8.73 -12.51 -2.54
CA ARG A 509 -8.20 -11.15 -2.46
C ARG A 509 -8.55 -10.59 -1.08
N GLU A 510 -7.58 -10.05 -0.46
CA GLU A 510 -7.42 -9.63 0.93
C GLU A 510 -8.57 -8.74 1.41
N GLY A 511 -8.79 -8.73 2.74
CA GLY A 511 -9.80 -7.92 3.38
C GLY A 511 -11.17 -8.59 3.61
N LEU A 512 -11.35 -9.85 3.17
CA LEU A 512 -12.53 -10.63 3.56
C LEU A 512 -12.33 -11.23 4.97
N ASP A 513 -12.39 -10.38 5.98
CA ASP A 513 -12.42 -10.78 7.37
C ASP A 513 -13.87 -10.71 7.89
N ILE A 514 -14.66 -11.74 7.60
CA ILE A 514 -16.08 -11.82 7.94
C ILE A 514 -16.26 -13.01 8.93
N PRO A 515 -16.27 -12.74 10.24
CA PRO A 515 -16.43 -13.82 11.24
C PRO A 515 -17.79 -14.51 11.18
N GLU A 516 -18.77 -13.90 10.55
CA GLU A 516 -20.15 -14.38 10.41
C GLU A 516 -20.30 -15.51 9.37
N ILE A 517 -19.25 -15.80 8.56
CA ILE A 517 -19.29 -16.88 7.57
C ILE A 517 -19.25 -18.25 8.24
N THR A 518 -20.27 -19.06 7.98
CA THR A 518 -20.35 -20.46 8.47
C THR A 518 -20.19 -21.48 7.34
N LEU A 519 -20.65 -21.16 6.12
CA LEU A 519 -20.49 -22.04 4.97
C LEU A 519 -19.62 -21.41 3.90
N VAL A 520 -18.61 -22.16 3.46
CA VAL A 520 -17.84 -21.86 2.23
C VAL A 520 -18.09 -22.98 1.24
N ALA A 521 -18.67 -22.66 0.08
CA ALA A 521 -18.91 -23.60 -1.00
C ALA A 521 -17.92 -23.35 -2.16
N ILE A 522 -17.26 -24.40 -2.60
CA ILE A 522 -16.28 -24.36 -3.70
C ILE A 522 -16.81 -25.21 -4.84
N LEU A 523 -17.31 -24.54 -5.90
CA LEU A 523 -17.83 -25.20 -7.07
C LEU A 523 -16.67 -25.66 -7.98
N ASP A 524 -16.86 -26.79 -8.67
CA ASP A 524 -15.87 -27.37 -9.59
C ASP A 524 -14.45 -27.39 -8.97
N ALA A 525 -14.34 -27.93 -7.78
CA ALA A 525 -13.09 -27.95 -7.01
C ALA A 525 -12.02 -28.85 -7.67
N ASP A 526 -12.40 -29.79 -8.53
CA ASP A 526 -11.53 -30.69 -9.29
C ASP A 526 -10.95 -30.11 -10.58
N LYS A 527 -11.34 -28.89 -10.96
CA LYS A 527 -10.77 -28.20 -12.13
C LYS A 527 -9.45 -27.56 -11.74
N GLU A 528 -8.37 -28.34 -11.79
CA GLU A 528 -7.03 -27.87 -11.43
C GLU A 528 -6.64 -26.58 -12.18
N GLY A 529 -5.97 -25.68 -11.47
CA GLY A 529 -5.52 -24.39 -11.98
C GLY A 529 -5.22 -23.44 -10.83
N PHE A 530 -4.85 -22.20 -11.15
CA PHE A 530 -4.48 -21.19 -10.16
C PHE A 530 -5.54 -20.98 -9.05
N LEU A 531 -6.84 -21.01 -9.40
CA LEU A 531 -7.96 -20.83 -8.47
C LEU A 531 -8.27 -22.07 -7.61
N ARG A 532 -7.73 -23.23 -7.95
CA ARG A 532 -7.93 -24.51 -7.28
C ARG A 532 -6.61 -25.18 -6.89
N SER A 533 -5.52 -24.40 -6.81
CA SER A 533 -4.26 -24.85 -6.26
C SER A 533 -4.39 -25.14 -4.77
N GLU A 534 -3.47 -25.93 -4.20
CA GLU A 534 -3.40 -26.24 -2.77
C GLU A 534 -3.49 -24.97 -1.91
N VAL A 535 -2.67 -23.96 -2.21
CA VAL A 535 -2.64 -22.67 -1.52
C VAL A 535 -3.98 -21.96 -1.59
N SER A 536 -4.59 -21.91 -2.78
CA SER A 536 -5.88 -21.27 -3.01
C SER A 536 -7.00 -21.94 -2.23
N LEU A 537 -7.01 -23.28 -2.20
CA LEU A 537 -7.99 -24.06 -1.46
C LEU A 537 -7.84 -23.86 0.05
N ILE A 538 -6.62 -23.96 0.61
CA ILE A 538 -6.38 -23.74 2.05
C ILE A 538 -6.83 -22.32 2.47
N GLN A 539 -6.54 -21.30 1.67
CA GLN A 539 -6.95 -19.93 1.98
C GLN A 539 -8.47 -19.75 1.93
N THR A 540 -9.13 -20.37 0.95
CA THR A 540 -10.61 -20.34 0.83
C THR A 540 -11.26 -21.06 2.01
N ILE A 541 -10.80 -22.24 2.35
CA ILE A 541 -11.21 -23.03 3.52
C ILE A 541 -11.07 -22.19 4.79
N GLY A 542 -9.93 -21.50 4.94
CA GLY A 542 -9.64 -20.64 6.09
C GLY A 542 -10.61 -19.49 6.33
N ARG A 543 -11.45 -19.12 5.34
CA ARG A 543 -12.50 -18.10 5.53
C ARG A 543 -13.60 -18.55 6.50
N ALA A 544 -13.88 -19.85 6.59
CA ALA A 544 -14.83 -20.40 7.56
C ALA A 544 -14.20 -20.69 8.95
N ALA A 545 -12.90 -20.54 9.11
CA ALA A 545 -12.18 -20.87 10.36
C ALA A 545 -12.37 -19.84 11.49
N ARG A 546 -13.14 -18.78 11.30
CA ARG A 546 -13.41 -17.74 12.31
C ARG A 546 -14.74 -17.91 13.03
N ASN A 547 -15.51 -18.89 12.62
CA ASN A 547 -16.78 -19.26 13.22
C ASN A 547 -16.73 -20.68 13.79
N SER A 548 -17.27 -20.87 14.98
CA SER A 548 -17.29 -22.18 15.65
C SER A 548 -18.14 -23.23 14.90
N GLU A 549 -19.08 -22.77 14.06
CA GLU A 549 -19.94 -23.61 13.21
C GLU A 549 -19.43 -23.67 11.75
N GLY A 550 -18.22 -23.17 11.49
CA GLY A 550 -17.64 -23.10 10.16
C GLY A 550 -17.45 -24.48 9.51
N HIS A 551 -17.90 -24.63 8.27
CA HIS A 551 -17.72 -25.83 7.45
C HIS A 551 -17.57 -25.48 5.96
N VAL A 552 -17.04 -26.41 5.19
CA VAL A 552 -16.71 -26.23 3.77
C VAL A 552 -17.27 -27.40 2.96
N ILE A 553 -17.90 -27.08 1.84
CA ILE A 553 -18.35 -28.06 0.84
C ILE A 553 -17.55 -27.82 -0.44
N MET A 554 -16.85 -28.86 -0.92
CA MET A 554 -16.20 -28.89 -2.23
C MET A 554 -17.01 -29.77 -3.17
N TYR A 555 -17.43 -29.22 -4.29
CA TYR A 555 -18.08 -30.01 -5.35
C TYR A 555 -17.04 -30.47 -6.34
N ALA A 556 -16.86 -31.81 -6.42
CA ALA A 556 -15.84 -32.43 -7.25
C ALA A 556 -16.21 -33.90 -7.55
N ASP A 557 -15.94 -34.35 -8.77
CA ASP A 557 -16.11 -35.76 -9.15
C ASP A 557 -14.80 -36.54 -8.96
N VAL A 558 -13.66 -35.85 -8.98
CA VAL A 558 -12.34 -36.44 -8.82
C VAL A 558 -11.57 -35.73 -7.70
N MET A 559 -10.97 -36.49 -6.80
CA MET A 559 -10.08 -35.93 -5.78
C MET A 559 -8.71 -35.62 -6.39
N THR A 560 -8.43 -34.35 -6.65
CA THR A 560 -7.14 -33.90 -7.20
C THR A 560 -6.04 -33.88 -6.13
N ASP A 561 -4.77 -33.82 -6.57
CA ASP A 561 -3.65 -33.74 -5.62
C ASP A 561 -3.70 -32.44 -4.78
N SER A 562 -4.10 -31.33 -5.37
CA SER A 562 -4.29 -30.05 -4.68
C SER A 562 -5.38 -30.16 -3.60
N MET A 563 -6.52 -30.74 -3.92
CA MET A 563 -7.60 -30.98 -2.96
C MET A 563 -7.17 -31.89 -1.82
N LYS A 564 -6.47 -33.00 -2.14
CA LYS A 564 -5.98 -33.97 -1.17
C LYS A 564 -5.04 -33.31 -0.16
N LYS A 565 -4.06 -32.56 -0.64
CA LYS A 565 -3.11 -31.85 0.23
C LYS A 565 -3.81 -30.78 1.08
N ALA A 566 -4.69 -29.98 0.49
CA ALA A 566 -5.44 -28.96 1.22
C ALA A 566 -6.34 -29.55 2.31
N THR A 567 -7.02 -30.64 2.04
CA THR A 567 -7.88 -31.33 3.00
C THR A 567 -7.07 -31.96 4.13
N GLN A 568 -5.97 -32.64 3.81
CA GLN A 568 -5.07 -33.26 4.80
C GLN A 568 -4.45 -32.22 5.73
N GLU A 569 -3.98 -31.09 5.19
CA GLU A 569 -3.40 -30.01 6.00
C GLU A 569 -4.45 -29.36 6.90
N THR A 570 -5.66 -29.12 6.39
CA THR A 570 -6.77 -28.59 7.19
C THR A 570 -7.13 -29.53 8.34
N GLU A 571 -7.19 -30.83 8.07
CA GLU A 571 -7.47 -31.85 9.08
C GLU A 571 -6.35 -31.95 10.11
N ARG A 572 -5.08 -31.92 9.69
CA ARG A 572 -3.91 -31.87 10.58
C ARG A 572 -4.02 -30.71 11.57
N ARG A 573 -4.27 -29.49 11.05
CA ARG A 573 -4.41 -28.28 11.86
C ARG A 573 -5.58 -28.38 12.83
N ARG A 574 -6.70 -28.90 12.37
CA ARG A 574 -7.89 -29.11 13.18
C ARG A 574 -7.61 -30.07 14.37
N ASN A 575 -6.95 -31.18 14.09
CA ASN A 575 -6.64 -32.20 15.13
C ASN A 575 -5.67 -31.62 16.18
N ILE A 576 -4.67 -30.86 15.79
CA ILE A 576 -3.74 -30.18 16.71
C ILE A 576 -4.48 -29.21 17.62
N GLN A 577 -5.34 -28.37 17.06
CA GLN A 577 -6.13 -27.41 17.84
C GLN A 577 -7.12 -28.13 18.77
N GLU A 578 -7.76 -29.19 18.32
CA GLU A 578 -8.72 -29.94 19.13
C GLU A 578 -8.03 -30.62 20.31
N ALA A 579 -6.86 -31.21 20.10
CA ALA A 579 -6.05 -31.81 21.18
C ALA A 579 -5.66 -30.74 22.22
N TYR A 580 -5.18 -29.60 21.76
CA TYR A 580 -4.83 -28.46 22.63
C TYR A 580 -6.05 -27.96 23.43
N ASN A 581 -7.20 -27.82 22.81
CA ASN A 581 -8.42 -27.37 23.47
C ASN A 581 -8.85 -28.35 24.58
N LYS A 582 -8.76 -29.67 24.31
CA LYS A 582 -9.08 -30.71 25.30
C LYS A 582 -8.13 -30.67 26.49
N GLU A 583 -6.83 -30.53 26.24
CA GLU A 583 -5.80 -30.48 27.28
C GLU A 583 -5.97 -29.26 28.20
N HIS A 584 -6.33 -28.10 27.63
CA HIS A 584 -6.43 -26.82 28.35
C HIS A 584 -7.87 -26.43 28.74
N GLY A 585 -8.86 -27.27 28.43
CA GLY A 585 -10.27 -27.02 28.77
C GLY A 585 -10.86 -25.81 28.05
N ILE A 586 -10.38 -25.52 26.83
CA ILE A 586 -10.81 -24.35 26.03
C ILE A 586 -12.05 -24.73 25.23
N THR A 587 -13.09 -23.89 25.34
CA THR A 587 -14.29 -23.97 24.47
C THR A 587 -14.13 -23.00 23.32
N PRO A 588 -14.22 -23.44 22.05
CA PRO A 588 -14.15 -22.55 20.88
C PRO A 588 -15.19 -21.44 20.94
N THR A 589 -14.77 -20.20 20.75
CA THR A 589 -15.65 -19.05 20.73
C THR A 589 -15.50 -18.25 19.42
N THR A 590 -16.63 -17.96 18.77
CA THR A 590 -16.64 -17.14 17.55
C THR A 590 -16.14 -15.72 17.84
N ILE A 591 -15.26 -15.20 16.97
CA ILE A 591 -14.71 -13.86 17.08
C ILE A 591 -15.82 -12.84 16.79
N LYS A 592 -16.06 -11.89 17.72
CA LYS A 592 -16.95 -10.74 17.50
C LYS A 592 -16.09 -9.50 17.26
N LYS A 593 -16.12 -8.97 16.05
CA LYS A 593 -15.48 -7.70 15.69
C LYS A 593 -16.56 -6.61 15.49
N ALA A 594 -16.32 -5.43 16.04
CA ALA A 594 -17.19 -4.28 15.78
C ALA A 594 -17.15 -3.88 14.29
N VAL A 595 -18.31 -3.59 13.70
CA VAL A 595 -18.41 -3.21 12.27
C VAL A 595 -17.78 -1.83 12.00
N ARG A 596 -17.61 -1.00 13.03
CA ARG A 596 -17.11 0.39 12.91
C ARG A 596 -15.63 0.50 12.52
N ASP A 597 -14.79 -0.45 12.90
CA ASP A 597 -13.32 -0.34 12.72
C ASP A 597 -12.86 -0.46 11.27
N LEU A 598 -13.60 -1.20 10.43
CA LEU A 598 -13.30 -1.35 9.01
C LEU A 598 -13.60 -0.10 8.17
N ILE A 599 -14.55 0.73 8.58
CA ILE A 599 -14.98 1.91 7.82
C ILE A 599 -14.01 3.08 8.00
N THR A 600 -13.41 3.24 9.16
CA THR A 600 -12.50 4.36 9.44
C THR A 600 -11.15 4.16 8.75
N LEU A 601 -10.64 2.94 8.75
CA LEU A 601 -9.41 2.59 8.03
C LEU A 601 -9.63 2.52 6.50
N SER A 602 -10.76 1.97 6.04
CA SER A 602 -11.06 1.91 4.61
C SER A 602 -11.51 3.26 4.05
N LYS A 603 -12.08 4.19 4.81
CA LYS A 603 -12.31 5.57 4.36
C LYS A 603 -11.01 6.34 4.20
N ALA A 604 -10.06 6.21 5.11
CA ALA A 604 -8.74 6.82 4.96
C ALA A 604 -7.95 6.27 3.75
N VAL A 605 -8.18 5.00 3.37
CA VAL A 605 -7.55 4.35 2.19
C VAL A 605 -8.39 4.53 0.92
N ALA A 606 -9.70 4.65 1.04
CA ALA A 606 -10.67 4.64 -0.05
C ALA A 606 -11.11 6.04 -0.51
N GLU A 607 -10.91 7.06 0.28
CA GLU A 607 -10.86 8.45 -0.24
C GLU A 607 -9.73 8.60 -1.29
N THR A 608 -8.92 7.57 -1.47
CA THR A 608 -7.76 7.45 -2.34
C THR A 608 -8.00 6.74 -3.69
N GLU A 609 -9.14 6.14 -3.96
CA GLU A 609 -9.43 5.54 -5.28
C GLU A 609 -10.57 6.29 -5.99
N VAL A 610 -10.26 7.43 -6.58
CA VAL A 610 -11.18 8.09 -7.51
C VAL A 610 -11.07 7.39 -8.86
N LYS A 611 -12.17 6.76 -9.31
CA LYS A 611 -12.28 6.31 -10.72
C LYS A 611 -11.99 7.50 -11.63
N PRO A 612 -11.28 7.30 -12.75
CA PRO A 612 -11.17 8.34 -13.76
C PRO A 612 -12.60 8.73 -14.14
N LYS A 613 -12.97 9.98 -13.85
CA LYS A 613 -14.18 10.55 -14.39
C LYS A 613 -13.97 10.52 -15.89
N LYS A 614 -14.75 9.73 -16.63
CA LYS A 614 -14.84 9.89 -18.06
C LYS A 614 -15.07 11.37 -18.31
N ASP A 615 -14.30 11.93 -19.22
CA ASP A 615 -14.51 13.31 -19.66
C ASP A 615 -15.99 13.47 -20.01
N PRO A 616 -16.69 14.48 -19.47
CA PRO A 616 -18.11 14.69 -19.80
C PRO A 616 -18.40 14.68 -21.30
N GLU A 617 -17.45 15.13 -22.12
CA GLU A 617 -17.52 15.10 -23.58
C GLU A 617 -17.44 13.68 -24.18
N SER A 618 -16.92 12.72 -23.44
CA SER A 618 -16.80 11.30 -23.86
C SER A 618 -17.90 10.39 -23.28
N MET A 619 -18.83 10.95 -22.49
CA MET A 619 -19.92 10.22 -21.85
C MET A 619 -21.09 9.98 -22.78
N SER A 620 -21.67 8.79 -22.69
CA SER A 620 -22.96 8.54 -23.35
C SER A 620 -24.08 9.39 -22.71
N ARG A 621 -25.11 9.70 -23.47
CA ARG A 621 -26.29 10.47 -23.01
C ARG A 621 -26.84 9.97 -21.66
N LYS A 622 -26.91 8.63 -21.48
CA LYS A 622 -27.42 8.01 -20.28
C LYS A 622 -26.50 8.21 -19.06
N GLU A 623 -25.19 8.21 -19.28
CA GLU A 623 -24.18 8.48 -18.24
C GLU A 623 -24.21 9.97 -17.85
N LEU A 624 -24.32 10.87 -18.82
CA LEU A 624 -24.44 12.31 -18.57
C LEU A 624 -25.70 12.67 -17.78
N MET A 625 -26.85 12.12 -18.13
CA MET A 625 -28.10 12.33 -17.39
C MET A 625 -27.99 11.83 -15.93
N LYS A 626 -27.33 10.69 -15.72
CA LYS A 626 -27.09 10.14 -14.38
C LYS A 626 -26.16 11.04 -13.56
N LEU A 627 -25.12 11.56 -14.18
CA LEU A 627 -24.16 12.48 -13.56
C LEU A 627 -24.84 13.82 -13.20
N ILE A 628 -25.64 14.39 -14.08
CA ILE A 628 -26.44 15.61 -13.82
C ILE A 628 -27.35 15.43 -12.62
N ALA A 629 -28.09 14.32 -12.53
CA ALA A 629 -28.96 14.01 -11.40
C ALA A 629 -28.19 13.87 -10.08
N GLN A 630 -26.98 13.31 -10.14
CA GLN A 630 -26.12 13.17 -8.96
C GLN A 630 -25.59 14.52 -8.47
N VAL A 631 -25.10 15.37 -9.39
CA VAL A 631 -24.60 16.72 -9.07
C VAL A 631 -25.73 17.60 -8.54
N GLU A 632 -26.95 17.50 -9.11
CA GLU A 632 -28.13 18.22 -8.61
C GLU A 632 -28.50 17.80 -7.16
N LYS A 633 -28.45 16.50 -6.87
CA LYS A 633 -28.68 16.00 -5.52
C LYS A 633 -27.64 16.50 -4.53
N GLN A 634 -26.37 16.52 -4.91
CA GLN A 634 -25.28 17.06 -4.09
C GLN A 634 -25.45 18.57 -3.85
N MET A 635 -25.74 19.33 -4.90
CA MET A 635 -25.98 20.77 -4.81
C MET A 635 -27.11 21.09 -3.80
N ARG A 636 -28.22 20.35 -3.88
CA ARG A 636 -29.34 20.56 -2.95
C ARG A 636 -28.99 20.19 -1.50
N ALA A 637 -28.19 19.14 -1.28
CA ALA A 637 -27.74 18.75 0.05
C ALA A 637 -26.82 19.82 0.66
N VAL A 638 -25.84 20.31 -0.11
CA VAL A 638 -24.90 21.35 0.33
C VAL A 638 -25.60 22.69 0.55
N ALA A 639 -26.63 23.03 -0.25
CA ALA A 639 -27.45 24.21 -0.04
C ALA A 639 -28.32 24.11 1.23
N ALA A 640 -28.80 22.91 1.59
CA ALA A 640 -29.52 22.69 2.83
C ALA A 640 -28.64 22.85 4.08
N ASP A 641 -27.34 22.56 3.94
CA ASP A 641 -26.33 22.78 4.99
C ASP A 641 -25.81 24.23 5.02
N LEU A 642 -26.45 25.17 4.29
CA LEU A 642 -26.15 26.60 4.21
C LEU A 642 -24.74 26.94 3.63
N ASN A 643 -24.10 25.99 2.98
CA ASN A 643 -22.82 26.22 2.27
C ASN A 643 -23.09 26.70 0.83
N PHE A 644 -23.44 27.97 0.69
CA PHE A 644 -23.89 28.54 -0.58
C PHE A 644 -22.77 28.69 -1.62
N GLU A 645 -21.52 28.80 -1.20
CA GLU A 645 -20.36 28.90 -2.10
C GLU A 645 -20.14 27.59 -2.85
N GLN A 646 -20.08 26.49 -2.14
CA GLN A 646 -19.97 25.15 -2.71
C GLN A 646 -21.24 24.75 -3.51
N ALA A 647 -22.42 25.19 -3.09
CA ALA A 647 -23.66 24.97 -3.84
C ALA A 647 -23.65 25.73 -5.18
N ALA A 648 -23.01 26.94 -5.25
CA ALA A 648 -22.85 27.71 -6.49
C ALA A 648 -21.90 27.00 -7.45
N GLU A 649 -20.77 26.46 -6.99
CA GLU A 649 -19.83 25.68 -7.81
C GLU A 649 -20.50 24.44 -8.42
N LEU A 650 -21.25 23.71 -7.61
CA LEU A 650 -22.01 22.53 -8.07
C LEU A 650 -23.10 22.90 -9.07
N ARG A 651 -23.74 24.06 -8.92
CA ARG A 651 -24.71 24.59 -9.90
C ARG A 651 -24.04 24.88 -11.24
N ASP A 652 -22.89 25.56 -11.21
CA ASP A 652 -22.17 25.94 -12.43
C ASP A 652 -21.70 24.69 -13.18
N LYS A 653 -21.21 23.70 -12.46
CA LYS A 653 -20.85 22.38 -12.99
C LYS A 653 -22.07 21.64 -13.59
N MET A 654 -23.23 21.70 -12.94
CA MET A 654 -24.46 21.12 -13.48
C MET A 654 -24.90 21.80 -14.78
N LEU A 655 -24.75 23.12 -14.88
CA LEU A 655 -25.08 23.88 -16.08
C LEU A 655 -24.16 23.52 -17.25
N GLU A 656 -22.87 23.32 -16.99
CA GLU A 656 -21.88 22.84 -17.98
C GLU A 656 -22.24 21.45 -18.50
N LEU A 657 -22.53 20.50 -17.60
CA LEU A 657 -22.97 19.14 -17.98
C LEU A 657 -24.28 19.14 -18.79
N LYS A 658 -25.22 20.04 -18.50
CA LYS A 658 -26.46 20.19 -19.27
C LYS A 658 -26.19 20.75 -20.68
N ARG A 659 -25.20 21.64 -20.82
CA ARG A 659 -24.78 22.16 -22.13
C ARG A 659 -24.18 21.02 -22.98
N ASN A 660 -23.28 20.23 -22.42
CA ASN A 660 -22.71 19.06 -23.10
C ASN A 660 -23.78 18.03 -23.50
N LEU A 661 -24.85 17.89 -22.69
CA LEU A 661 -25.98 17.03 -23.04
C LEU A 661 -26.78 17.56 -24.22
N GLN A 662 -26.95 18.90 -24.35
CA GLN A 662 -27.61 19.53 -25.48
C GLN A 662 -26.80 19.42 -26.78
N GLU A 663 -25.48 19.56 -26.70
CA GLU A 663 -24.57 19.39 -27.83
C GLU A 663 -24.54 17.95 -28.37
N LEU A 664 -24.90 16.95 -27.57
CA LEU A 664 -25.10 15.57 -28.00
C LEU A 664 -26.49 15.32 -28.64
N GLU A 665 -27.42 16.27 -28.53
CA GLU A 665 -28.77 16.22 -29.11
C GLU A 665 -28.88 16.96 -30.45
N GLU A 666 -27.91 17.81 -30.79
CA GLU A 666 -27.74 18.42 -32.10
C GLU A 666 -26.82 17.58 -33.02
#